data_4e60a46f44bd20f3e8c38e4420f5a355
#
_entry.id   4e60a46f44bd20f3e8c38e4420f5a355
#
_cell.length_a   1.000
_cell.length_b   1.000
_cell.length_c   1.000
_cell.angle_alpha   90.00
_cell.angle_beta   90.00
_cell.angle_gamma   90.00
#
_symmetry.space_group_name_H-M   'P 1'
#
loop_
_entity.id
_entity.type
_entity.pdbx_description
1 polymer ?
#
loop_
_entity_poly.entity_id
_entity_poly.type
_entity_poly.pdbx_seq_one_letter_code
_entity_poly.pdbx_strand_id
1 'polypeptide(L)'
;MSSSPSFQEVVMALDRFWAQRGCLIWQPYNHQVGAGTMNPATALRVLGPEPWNVAYVEPSIRPDDGRYGENPNRLQQHFQYQVILKPDPGNPQELYLESLQALGLNLAAHDVRFVEDNWESPALGAWGLGWEVWLDGQEITQFTYFQQAGGLVLDPVAVEITYGLERILIALQRVRGFREIRWNAALSYADVNLQSEQEYSKYYFEVADVERMRAQFDSYESEAKAVLAAGLVLPAYDNVLRCSHAFNVLDTRGAVGVTERAQFFKRMRNLTRQVAEAWRAQRAELGHPLLVDGSEPAARPAAQLPLAKAPATFLLEIGTEELPAADVDSAIAQLQLLLPQLLLAERLAHGAIVVNGTPRRLAVSIAGLPALQPDAETVARGPAVSNAFDAAGQPTPAAQGFARGKGVAVGALQRRSMDGGEYVVALVRATGQPLAVVLAELAPRILAALEFKKSMRWRPGRTAPAFSRPVRWLAAMIDAQALPFEWGGLQAGSTSRALRSDAAPGGEVIEIGAADSYSQSMRAHGIIVEHEARAHTIMEQAQQLAAKVDGTIAADAGLLAEVANLVECPTAFLGSFEEAYLELPQEVLVSVMKKHQRYFPVWRADRLLPFFVGVRNGDATSLAQVVEGNEHVIRARFADASYFVRDDLRHDLAGFRSRLARLTFHEQLGSMLDKSARVETIVERLAPLLQLVSELPVALRAAHLCKADLASRMVVEMTALQGVMGRAYALRAGEPPAVAQAIEQHYWPQAAGDPLPESAAAAAVALADRLDTLCGLFALGLVPTGSADPFGLRRAALGVVQILLGRTQALDLRSALAACAACQPLAVGAAAQQDALAFIAGRLRGVLLEAGHRHDVVEAVLAAKAHDPYAAQQAAAQLSAWLVRAEWAPLLEAFARCARMTRELDGTTPVLLAALQHAAEQDLWRGLQAAEAACAQHSSVDGLLHALQPLAPLVVKFFEDVLVMDENAAVRSNRLGLLQRVAALGTGIADLSKLEGF
;
A
#
# COMPACT_ATOMS: atom_id res chain seq x y z
N MET A 1 16.38 -3.92 -47.47
CA MET A 1 16.11 -3.90 -46.02
C MET A 1 17.23 -3.10 -45.36
N SER A 2 17.00 -1.91 -44.78
CA SER A 2 18.03 -1.22 -44.02
C SER A 2 18.36 -2.12 -42.84
N SER A 3 19.64 -2.37 -42.59
CA SER A 3 20.06 -3.12 -41.42
C SER A 3 19.60 -2.35 -40.16
N SER A 4 19.09 -3.05 -39.17
CA SER A 4 18.76 -2.43 -37.86
C SER A 4 19.97 -1.69 -37.29
N PRO A 5 19.79 -0.59 -36.56
CA PRO A 5 20.91 0.22 -36.09
C PRO A 5 21.79 -0.56 -35.10
N SER A 6 23.11 -0.29 -35.15
CA SER A 6 24.10 -0.78 -34.18
C SER A 6 24.04 0.01 -32.87
N PHE A 7 24.77 -0.44 -31.83
CA PHE A 7 24.88 0.27 -30.55
C PHE A 7 25.37 1.71 -30.75
N GLN A 8 26.44 1.91 -31.55
CA GLN A 8 26.97 3.24 -31.82
C GLN A 8 25.98 4.13 -32.55
N GLU A 9 25.23 3.59 -33.52
CA GLU A 9 24.24 4.36 -34.26
C GLU A 9 23.05 4.78 -33.40
N VAL A 10 22.61 3.95 -32.46
CA VAL A 10 21.56 4.30 -31.51
C VAL A 10 21.99 5.46 -30.60
N VAL A 11 23.21 5.42 -30.05
CA VAL A 11 23.75 6.51 -29.22
C VAL A 11 23.80 7.83 -30.04
N MET A 12 24.38 7.78 -31.25
CA MET A 12 24.47 8.97 -32.09
C MET A 12 23.10 9.51 -32.55
N ALA A 13 22.12 8.64 -32.71
CA ALA A 13 20.76 9.06 -33.05
C ALA A 13 20.06 9.79 -31.88
N LEU A 14 20.21 9.28 -30.65
CA LEU A 14 19.70 9.92 -29.44
C LEU A 14 20.40 11.26 -29.17
N ASP A 15 21.72 11.31 -29.29
CA ASP A 15 22.47 12.56 -29.15
C ASP A 15 21.95 13.63 -30.12
N ARG A 16 21.77 13.27 -31.38
CA ARG A 16 21.23 14.19 -32.41
C ARG A 16 19.80 14.62 -32.10
N PHE A 17 18.96 13.66 -31.71
CA PHE A 17 17.55 13.92 -31.40
C PHE A 17 17.40 14.92 -30.26
N TRP A 18 18.10 14.70 -29.15
CA TRP A 18 17.99 15.54 -27.96
C TRP A 18 18.74 16.86 -28.11
N ALA A 19 19.86 16.89 -28.81
CA ALA A 19 20.55 18.15 -29.15
C ALA A 19 19.64 19.09 -29.97
N GLN A 20 18.90 18.56 -30.95
CA GLN A 20 17.96 19.35 -31.76
C GLN A 20 16.80 19.91 -30.92
N ARG A 21 16.52 19.33 -29.75
CA ARG A 21 15.48 19.78 -28.81
C ARG A 21 16.04 20.61 -27.66
N GLY A 22 17.28 21.08 -27.79
CA GLY A 22 17.92 22.02 -26.89
C GLY A 22 18.57 21.39 -25.66
N CYS A 23 18.75 20.08 -25.64
CA CYS A 23 19.53 19.44 -24.58
C CYS A 23 21.03 19.63 -24.84
N LEU A 24 21.76 19.96 -23.77
CA LEU A 24 23.21 19.88 -23.75
C LEU A 24 23.64 18.42 -23.78
N ILE A 25 24.49 18.00 -24.72
CA ILE A 25 25.06 16.66 -24.73
C ILE A 25 26.26 16.64 -23.79
N TRP A 26 26.05 15.98 -22.64
CA TRP A 26 27.07 15.84 -21.60
C TRP A 26 27.91 14.58 -21.85
N GLN A 27 29.01 14.45 -21.15
CA GLN A 27 29.87 13.26 -21.24
C GLN A 27 29.70 12.36 -20.02
N PRO A 28 30.01 11.04 -20.09
CA PRO A 28 29.97 10.14 -18.95
C PRO A 28 30.81 10.66 -17.80
N TYR A 29 30.41 10.35 -16.58
CA TYR A 29 31.16 10.76 -15.40
C TYR A 29 32.38 9.87 -15.20
N ASN A 30 33.43 10.39 -14.56
CA ASN A 30 34.71 9.69 -14.35
C ASN A 30 34.72 8.85 -13.07
N HIS A 31 33.59 8.71 -12.38
CA HIS A 31 33.41 7.85 -11.22
C HIS A 31 32.35 6.79 -11.48
N GLN A 32 32.47 5.66 -10.75
CA GLN A 32 31.48 4.59 -10.82
C GLN A 32 30.17 5.05 -10.20
N VAL A 33 29.08 4.96 -10.96
CA VAL A 33 27.73 5.30 -10.54
C VAL A 33 26.80 4.10 -10.76
N GLY A 34 25.84 3.91 -9.89
CA GLY A 34 24.85 2.84 -10.01
C GLY A 34 23.68 3.17 -10.96
N ALA A 35 23.58 4.44 -11.35
CA ALA A 35 22.59 4.94 -12.31
C ALA A 35 23.02 6.31 -12.85
N GLY A 36 22.60 6.65 -14.05
CA GLY A 36 22.81 7.97 -14.66
C GLY A 36 22.33 9.12 -13.78
N THR A 37 21.28 8.90 -13.00
CA THR A 37 20.76 9.83 -11.97
C THR A 37 21.84 10.32 -10.99
N MET A 38 22.85 9.49 -10.72
CA MET A 38 23.93 9.81 -9.76
C MET A 38 25.00 10.72 -10.35
N ASN A 39 25.03 10.91 -11.66
CA ASN A 39 25.93 11.88 -12.31
C ASN A 39 25.62 13.30 -11.78
N PRO A 40 26.60 14.14 -11.43
CA PRO A 40 26.37 15.53 -11.00
C PRO A 40 25.54 16.35 -11.97
N ALA A 41 25.60 16.06 -13.29
CA ALA A 41 24.76 16.69 -14.31
C ALA A 41 23.24 16.47 -14.06
N THR A 42 22.86 15.41 -13.35
CA THR A 42 21.51 15.19 -12.84
C THR A 42 21.41 15.54 -11.36
N ALA A 43 22.06 14.80 -10.47
CA ALA A 43 21.85 14.85 -9.03
C ALA A 43 21.99 16.25 -8.40
N LEU A 44 22.90 17.08 -8.91
CA LEU A 44 23.11 18.46 -8.43
C LEU A 44 22.39 19.51 -9.27
N ARG A 45 22.32 19.32 -10.59
CA ARG A 45 21.74 20.30 -11.50
C ARG A 45 20.21 20.37 -11.46
N VAL A 46 19.53 19.34 -10.99
CA VAL A 46 18.07 19.39 -10.75
C VAL A 46 17.70 20.31 -9.58
N LEU A 47 18.67 20.63 -8.69
CA LEU A 47 18.46 21.51 -7.54
C LEU A 47 18.33 22.98 -7.94
N GLY A 48 17.54 23.73 -7.18
CA GLY A 48 17.35 25.18 -7.38
C GLY A 48 16.42 25.53 -8.56
N PRO A 49 16.28 26.85 -8.89
CA PRO A 49 15.29 27.33 -9.83
C PRO A 49 15.76 27.31 -11.29
N GLU A 50 17.04 27.07 -11.55
CA GLU A 50 17.64 27.21 -12.88
C GLU A 50 17.09 26.14 -13.83
N PRO A 51 16.76 26.50 -15.10
CA PRO A 51 16.40 25.56 -16.14
C PRO A 51 17.60 24.69 -16.51
N TRP A 52 17.34 23.41 -16.81
CA TRP A 52 18.40 22.47 -17.15
C TRP A 52 17.91 21.35 -18.06
N ASN A 53 18.35 21.34 -19.31
CA ASN A 53 18.08 20.28 -20.26
C ASN A 53 19.40 19.64 -20.66
N VAL A 54 19.57 18.34 -20.37
CA VAL A 54 20.81 17.61 -20.61
C VAL A 54 20.52 16.20 -21.06
N ALA A 55 21.38 15.64 -21.92
CA ALA A 55 21.35 14.25 -22.34
C ALA A 55 22.75 13.69 -22.40
N TYR A 56 22.95 12.41 -22.04
CA TYR A 56 24.27 11.76 -22.04
C TYR A 56 24.16 10.24 -21.88
N VAL A 57 25.18 9.52 -22.35
CA VAL A 57 25.37 8.08 -22.04
C VAL A 57 26.05 7.96 -20.69
N GLU A 58 25.58 7.07 -19.81
CA GLU A 58 26.21 6.77 -18.54
C GLU A 58 26.39 5.25 -18.35
N PRO A 59 27.63 4.76 -18.29
CA PRO A 59 27.91 3.39 -17.86
C PRO A 59 27.50 3.22 -16.40
N SER A 60 26.42 2.51 -16.15
CA SER A 60 25.87 2.28 -14.81
C SER A 60 26.35 0.94 -14.27
N ILE A 61 26.91 0.93 -13.06
CA ILE A 61 27.53 -0.22 -12.43
C ILE A 61 26.69 -0.67 -11.23
N ARG A 62 26.19 -1.91 -11.31
CA ARG A 62 25.39 -2.57 -10.27
C ARG A 62 26.03 -3.92 -9.94
N PRO A 63 26.86 -4.00 -8.91
CA PRO A 63 27.58 -5.23 -8.54
C PRO A 63 26.69 -6.46 -8.37
N ASP A 64 25.49 -6.29 -7.80
CA ASP A 64 24.50 -7.34 -7.55
C ASP A 64 23.80 -7.86 -8.82
N ASP A 65 23.85 -7.12 -9.94
CA ASP A 65 23.35 -7.56 -11.24
C ASP A 65 24.33 -8.43 -12.03
N GLY A 66 25.55 -8.65 -11.53
CA GLY A 66 26.54 -9.54 -12.16
C GLY A 66 26.00 -10.97 -12.34
N ARG A 67 26.22 -11.55 -13.54
CA ARG A 67 25.76 -12.92 -13.88
C ARG A 67 26.82 -13.69 -14.67
N TYR A 68 28.08 -13.30 -14.58
CA TYR A 68 29.20 -13.91 -15.33
C TYR A 68 28.96 -13.96 -16.85
N GLY A 69 28.07 -13.13 -17.35
CA GLY A 69 27.58 -13.12 -18.72
C GLY A 69 26.63 -14.27 -19.09
N GLU A 70 26.17 -15.09 -18.17
CA GLU A 70 25.27 -16.21 -18.42
C GLU A 70 23.80 -15.78 -18.64
N ASN A 71 23.38 -14.65 -18.07
CA ASN A 71 22.03 -14.12 -18.28
C ASN A 71 21.96 -13.31 -19.58
N PRO A 72 20.89 -13.42 -20.38
CA PRO A 72 20.77 -12.69 -21.64
C PRO A 72 20.53 -11.17 -21.47
N ASN A 73 19.97 -10.72 -20.34
CA ASN A 73 19.47 -9.36 -20.15
C ASN A 73 20.02 -8.62 -18.92
N ARG A 74 20.79 -9.29 -18.05
CA ARG A 74 21.42 -8.70 -16.85
C ARG A 74 22.92 -8.67 -16.92
N LEU A 75 23.49 -7.53 -16.55
CA LEU A 75 24.92 -7.24 -16.55
C LEU A 75 25.27 -6.40 -15.34
N GLN A 76 26.45 -6.62 -14.75
CA GLN A 76 26.96 -5.75 -13.68
C GLN A 76 27.23 -4.33 -14.16
N GLN A 77 27.50 -4.13 -15.45
CA GLN A 77 27.61 -2.83 -16.11
C GLN A 77 26.71 -2.81 -17.35
N HIS A 78 25.83 -1.81 -17.41
CA HIS A 78 24.97 -1.56 -18.56
C HIS A 78 25.00 -0.07 -18.91
N PHE A 79 24.63 0.27 -20.15
CA PHE A 79 24.64 1.65 -20.61
C PHE A 79 23.24 2.25 -20.52
N GLN A 80 23.12 3.31 -19.74
CA GLN A 80 21.92 4.15 -19.72
C GLN A 80 22.12 5.37 -20.60
N TYR A 81 21.08 5.74 -21.36
CA TYR A 81 21.04 7.07 -21.97
C TYR A 81 20.13 7.92 -21.10
N GLN A 82 20.70 8.93 -20.46
CA GLN A 82 20.07 9.78 -19.47
C GLN A 82 19.63 11.08 -20.06
N VAL A 83 18.38 11.49 -19.83
CA VAL A 83 17.84 12.80 -20.24
C VAL A 83 17.19 13.47 -19.04
N ILE A 84 17.48 14.76 -18.85
CA ILE A 84 16.81 15.62 -17.87
C ILE A 84 16.18 16.79 -18.61
N LEU A 85 14.90 17.01 -18.33
CA LEU A 85 14.14 18.17 -18.81
C LEU A 85 13.63 18.97 -17.61
N LYS A 86 14.09 20.19 -17.45
CA LYS A 86 13.73 21.06 -16.32
C LYS A 86 13.54 22.51 -16.80
N PRO A 87 12.34 23.09 -16.63
CA PRO A 87 11.11 22.48 -16.09
C PRO A 87 10.49 21.44 -17.03
N ASP A 88 9.37 20.79 -16.58
CA ASP A 88 8.54 19.91 -17.43
C ASP A 88 8.12 20.68 -18.72
N PRO A 89 8.43 20.17 -19.92
CA PRO A 89 8.05 20.80 -21.18
C PRO A 89 6.53 20.72 -21.48
N GLY A 90 5.77 19.94 -20.70
CA GLY A 90 4.33 19.72 -20.87
C GLY A 90 3.95 18.53 -21.75
N ASN A 91 4.92 17.96 -22.48
CA ASN A 91 4.72 16.81 -23.39
C ASN A 91 5.91 15.83 -23.39
N PRO A 92 6.51 15.49 -22.24
CA PRO A 92 7.74 14.70 -22.22
C PRO A 92 7.53 13.25 -22.66
N GLN A 93 6.33 12.67 -22.47
CA GLN A 93 6.02 11.34 -22.96
C GLN A 93 5.96 11.29 -24.50
N GLU A 94 5.39 12.31 -25.12
CA GLU A 94 5.37 12.45 -26.59
C GLU A 94 6.79 12.58 -27.15
N LEU A 95 7.63 13.44 -26.57
CA LEU A 95 9.03 13.60 -26.95
C LEU A 95 9.82 12.28 -26.81
N TYR A 96 9.54 11.52 -25.76
CA TYR A 96 10.14 10.20 -25.56
C TYR A 96 9.73 9.22 -26.67
N LEU A 97 8.43 9.12 -26.98
CA LEU A 97 7.94 8.24 -28.05
C LEU A 97 8.49 8.63 -29.42
N GLU A 98 8.57 9.92 -29.72
CA GLU A 98 9.23 10.44 -30.94
C GLU A 98 10.71 10.03 -30.99
N SER A 99 11.40 9.98 -29.83
CA SER A 99 12.80 9.53 -29.79
C SER A 99 12.93 8.06 -30.15
N LEU A 100 11.99 7.20 -29.70
CA LEU A 100 11.96 5.78 -30.10
C LEU A 100 11.72 5.60 -31.60
N GLN A 101 10.84 6.42 -32.17
CA GLN A 101 10.62 6.43 -33.63
C GLN A 101 11.89 6.87 -34.39
N ALA A 102 12.63 7.85 -33.86
CA ALA A 102 13.91 8.27 -34.44
C ALA A 102 14.97 7.17 -34.41
N LEU A 103 14.86 6.19 -33.51
CA LEU A 103 15.68 4.98 -33.49
C LEU A 103 15.21 3.91 -34.49
N GLY A 104 14.05 4.11 -35.13
CA GLY A 104 13.45 3.16 -36.09
C GLY A 104 12.46 2.19 -35.48
N LEU A 105 12.02 2.38 -34.24
CA LEU A 105 10.93 1.62 -33.64
C LEU A 105 9.59 2.06 -34.24
N ASN A 106 8.82 1.11 -34.75
CA ASN A 106 7.44 1.30 -35.17
C ASN A 106 6.51 1.04 -34.00
N LEU A 107 5.99 2.06 -33.35
CA LEU A 107 5.16 1.95 -32.14
C LEU A 107 3.87 1.15 -32.41
N ALA A 108 3.28 1.22 -33.61
CA ALA A 108 2.10 0.46 -33.98
C ALA A 108 2.34 -1.06 -34.05
N ALA A 109 3.59 -1.47 -34.26
CA ALA A 109 3.97 -2.89 -34.33
C ALA A 109 4.28 -3.49 -32.94
N HIS A 110 4.27 -2.71 -31.89
CA HIS A 110 4.64 -3.10 -30.54
C HIS A 110 3.53 -2.75 -29.54
N ASP A 111 3.59 -3.34 -28.36
CA ASP A 111 2.80 -2.94 -27.19
C ASP A 111 3.66 -2.08 -26.27
N VAL A 112 3.49 -0.75 -26.39
CA VAL A 112 4.22 0.22 -25.55
C VAL A 112 3.34 0.67 -24.40
N ARG A 113 3.77 0.41 -23.16
CA ARG A 113 3.03 0.77 -21.95
C ARG A 113 3.88 1.58 -20.99
N PHE A 114 3.22 2.52 -20.32
CA PHE A 114 3.74 3.22 -19.17
C PHE A 114 3.15 2.55 -17.92
N VAL A 115 3.94 1.73 -17.24
CA VAL A 115 3.53 0.96 -16.05
C VAL A 115 4.05 1.67 -14.81
N GLU A 116 3.21 1.83 -13.79
CA GLU A 116 3.58 2.55 -12.56
C GLU A 116 4.95 2.11 -12.03
N ASP A 117 5.82 3.10 -11.82
CA ASP A 117 7.03 2.97 -11.01
C ASP A 117 7.22 4.21 -10.12
N ASN A 118 7.41 3.96 -8.84
CA ASN A 118 7.68 4.99 -7.84
C ASN A 118 9.15 4.89 -7.44
N TRP A 119 10.01 5.53 -8.23
CA TRP A 119 11.44 5.46 -8.05
C TRP A 119 11.92 6.16 -6.77
N GLU A 120 12.81 5.49 -6.05
CA GLU A 120 13.42 6.01 -4.83
C GLU A 120 14.90 5.59 -4.74
N SER A 121 15.76 6.54 -4.35
CA SER A 121 17.16 6.27 -3.99
C SER A 121 17.42 6.72 -2.55
N PRO A 122 17.44 5.78 -1.59
CA PRO A 122 17.71 6.12 -0.18
C PRO A 122 19.08 6.74 0.05
N ALA A 123 20.09 6.37 -0.73
CA ALA A 123 21.46 6.90 -0.64
C ALA A 123 21.51 8.38 -1.07
N LEU A 124 20.80 8.73 -2.13
CA LEU A 124 20.74 10.10 -2.64
C LEU A 124 19.69 10.97 -1.91
N GLY A 125 18.83 10.38 -1.07
CA GLY A 125 17.66 11.10 -0.54
C GLY A 125 16.79 11.68 -1.63
N ALA A 126 16.65 10.94 -2.74
CA ALA A 126 15.90 11.35 -3.92
C ALA A 126 14.72 10.40 -4.14
N TRP A 127 13.59 10.95 -4.61
CA TRP A 127 12.45 10.16 -5.02
C TRP A 127 11.62 10.91 -6.06
N GLY A 128 10.88 10.14 -6.84
CA GLY A 128 9.96 10.66 -7.84
C GLY A 128 8.87 9.66 -8.16
N LEU A 129 7.85 10.13 -8.85
CA LEU A 129 6.75 9.30 -9.36
C LEU A 129 6.84 9.23 -10.87
N GLY A 130 6.52 8.07 -11.41
CA GLY A 130 6.62 7.89 -12.85
C GLY A 130 6.23 6.50 -13.29
N TRP A 131 6.96 6.00 -14.27
CA TRP A 131 6.69 4.72 -14.94
C TRP A 131 7.96 4.02 -15.38
N GLU A 132 7.90 2.70 -15.41
CA GLU A 132 8.67 1.90 -16.35
C GLU A 132 7.98 1.94 -17.71
N VAL A 133 8.70 2.19 -18.78
CA VAL A 133 8.17 2.03 -20.13
C VAL A 133 8.49 0.63 -20.62
N TRP A 134 7.45 -0.12 -20.89
CA TRP A 134 7.54 -1.48 -21.38
C TRP A 134 7.31 -1.54 -22.88
N LEU A 135 8.16 -2.30 -23.56
CA LEU A 135 8.02 -2.68 -24.96
C LEU A 135 7.77 -4.19 -25.04
N ASP A 136 6.58 -4.61 -25.42
CA ASP A 136 6.18 -6.02 -25.47
C ASP A 136 6.48 -6.78 -24.16
N GLY A 137 6.20 -6.13 -23.01
CA GLY A 137 6.43 -6.67 -21.68
C GLY A 137 7.86 -6.51 -21.15
N GLN A 138 8.83 -6.04 -21.95
CA GLN A 138 10.19 -5.73 -21.50
C GLN A 138 10.31 -4.26 -21.09
N GLU A 139 10.67 -4.00 -19.84
CA GLU A 139 11.10 -2.66 -19.44
C GLU A 139 12.31 -2.22 -20.27
N ILE A 140 12.18 -1.09 -20.96
CA ILE A 140 13.24 -0.51 -21.79
C ILE A 140 13.69 0.86 -21.30
N THR A 141 12.89 1.54 -20.48
CA THR A 141 13.16 2.90 -20.01
C THR A 141 12.49 3.14 -18.67
N GLN A 142 13.15 3.87 -17.79
CA GLN A 142 12.57 4.42 -16.59
C GLN A 142 12.28 5.91 -16.81
N PHE A 143 11.10 6.35 -16.41
CA PHE A 143 10.59 7.71 -16.65
C PHE A 143 10.08 8.30 -15.35
N THR A 144 10.72 9.34 -14.81
CA THR A 144 10.48 9.82 -13.44
C THR A 144 10.31 11.34 -13.39
N TYR A 145 9.29 11.78 -12.68
CA TYR A 145 9.16 13.19 -12.26
C TYR A 145 9.77 13.34 -10.87
N PHE A 146 10.94 13.93 -10.76
CA PHE A 146 11.61 14.14 -9.49
C PHE A 146 10.83 15.12 -8.61
N GLN A 147 10.45 14.66 -7.43
CA GLN A 147 9.85 15.50 -6.40
C GLN A 147 10.88 15.97 -5.38
N GLN A 148 11.93 15.18 -5.18
CA GLN A 148 12.99 15.45 -4.21
C GLN A 148 14.35 14.93 -4.70
N ALA A 149 15.42 15.66 -4.43
CA ALA A 149 16.80 15.22 -4.61
C ALA A 149 17.67 15.78 -3.47
N GLY A 150 18.63 14.99 -2.98
CA GLY A 150 19.48 15.40 -1.84
C GLY A 150 18.68 15.71 -0.56
N GLY A 151 17.48 15.15 -0.38
CA GLY A 151 16.58 15.50 0.72
C GLY A 151 15.89 16.86 0.58
N LEU A 152 16.04 17.55 -0.56
CA LEU A 152 15.45 18.86 -0.84
C LEU A 152 14.31 18.73 -1.85
N VAL A 153 13.16 19.34 -1.55
CA VAL A 153 12.02 19.42 -2.48
C VAL A 153 12.41 20.27 -3.69
N LEU A 154 12.08 19.77 -4.88
CA LEU A 154 12.37 20.43 -6.15
C LEU A 154 11.25 21.40 -6.56
N ASP A 155 11.65 22.60 -6.97
CA ASP A 155 10.78 23.61 -7.56
C ASP A 155 11.61 24.50 -8.51
N PRO A 156 11.43 24.41 -9.84
CA PRO A 156 10.55 23.49 -10.56
C PRO A 156 11.00 22.02 -10.47
N VAL A 157 10.06 21.10 -10.67
CA VAL A 157 10.36 19.68 -10.80
C VAL A 157 11.11 19.40 -12.11
N ALA A 158 11.88 18.30 -12.13
CA ALA A 158 12.57 17.83 -13.32
C ALA A 158 11.98 16.49 -13.78
N VAL A 159 11.91 16.30 -15.08
CA VAL A 159 11.58 15.03 -15.72
C VAL A 159 12.89 14.32 -16.08
N GLU A 160 13.03 13.09 -15.63
CA GLU A 160 14.11 12.18 -15.98
C GLU A 160 13.61 11.09 -16.91
N ILE A 161 14.36 10.82 -17.97
CA ILE A 161 14.12 9.72 -18.91
C ILE A 161 15.43 8.93 -19.01
N THR A 162 15.40 7.68 -18.54
CA THR A 162 16.57 6.79 -18.44
C THR A 162 16.38 5.58 -19.33
N TYR A 163 16.90 5.64 -20.54
CA TYR A 163 16.84 4.54 -21.51
C TYR A 163 17.81 3.43 -21.14
N GLY A 164 17.37 2.17 -21.21
CA GLY A 164 18.22 0.98 -21.14
C GLY A 164 18.66 0.58 -22.54
N LEU A 165 19.88 0.98 -22.95
CA LEU A 165 20.32 0.86 -24.34
C LEU A 165 20.36 -0.59 -24.84
N GLU A 166 20.82 -1.54 -24.00
CA GLU A 166 20.91 -2.94 -24.36
C GLU A 166 19.52 -3.53 -24.65
N ARG A 167 18.53 -3.24 -23.80
CA ARG A 167 17.16 -3.77 -23.96
C ARG A 167 16.49 -3.20 -25.20
N ILE A 168 16.70 -1.92 -25.50
CA ILE A 168 16.22 -1.29 -26.75
C ILE A 168 16.86 -1.93 -27.98
N LEU A 169 18.17 -2.19 -27.92
CA LEU A 169 18.92 -2.81 -29.00
C LEU A 169 18.53 -4.27 -29.22
N ILE A 170 18.24 -5.03 -28.16
CA ILE A 170 17.70 -6.40 -28.27
C ILE A 170 16.41 -6.38 -29.09
N ALA A 171 15.51 -5.46 -28.80
CA ALA A 171 14.26 -5.30 -29.53
C ALA A 171 14.49 -4.83 -30.98
N LEU A 172 15.31 -3.79 -31.21
CA LEU A 172 15.59 -3.24 -32.55
C LEU A 172 16.30 -4.24 -33.45
N GLN A 173 17.26 -4.99 -32.92
CA GLN A 173 18.05 -5.95 -33.69
C GLN A 173 17.43 -7.36 -33.71
N ARG A 174 16.35 -7.61 -32.93
CA ARG A 174 15.67 -8.91 -32.77
C ARG A 174 16.64 -10.04 -32.42
N VAL A 175 17.52 -9.76 -31.45
CA VAL A 175 18.49 -10.72 -30.94
C VAL A 175 18.03 -11.29 -29.59
N ARG A 176 18.59 -12.45 -29.18
CA ARG A 176 18.13 -13.16 -27.97
C ARG A 176 18.76 -12.68 -26.65
N GLY A 177 19.80 -11.85 -26.75
CA GLY A 177 20.44 -11.32 -25.58
C GLY A 177 21.59 -10.37 -25.91
N PHE A 178 22.16 -9.74 -24.90
CA PHE A 178 23.16 -8.70 -25.05
C PHE A 178 24.41 -9.16 -25.82
N ARG A 179 24.78 -10.44 -25.77
CA ARG A 179 25.96 -10.97 -26.45
C ARG A 179 25.90 -10.80 -27.97
N GLU A 180 24.69 -10.88 -28.52
CA GLU A 180 24.46 -10.84 -29.96
C GLU A 180 24.27 -9.41 -30.50
N ILE A 181 24.14 -8.40 -29.61
CA ILE A 181 24.00 -7.00 -30.01
C ILE A 181 25.20 -6.60 -30.86
N ARG A 182 24.95 -6.06 -32.03
CA ARG A 182 26.01 -5.48 -32.87
C ARG A 182 26.46 -4.14 -32.26
N TRP A 183 27.72 -4.08 -31.86
CA TRP A 183 28.31 -2.84 -31.38
C TRP A 183 28.57 -1.87 -32.54
N ASN A 184 29.12 -2.41 -33.62
CA ASN A 184 29.28 -1.74 -34.91
C ASN A 184 29.28 -2.79 -36.06
N ALA A 185 29.79 -2.44 -37.23
CA ALA A 185 29.83 -3.34 -38.39
C ALA A 185 30.72 -4.58 -38.18
N ALA A 186 31.71 -4.53 -37.27
CA ALA A 186 32.75 -5.57 -37.10
C ALA A 186 32.63 -6.30 -35.75
N LEU A 187 32.14 -5.68 -34.71
CA LEU A 187 32.18 -6.17 -33.34
C LEU A 187 30.76 -6.33 -32.77
N SER A 188 30.61 -7.36 -31.94
CA SER A 188 29.45 -7.57 -31.06
C SER A 188 29.68 -6.93 -29.69
N TYR A 189 28.63 -6.81 -28.91
CA TYR A 189 28.68 -6.38 -27.51
C TYR A 189 29.52 -7.36 -26.66
N ALA A 190 29.43 -8.66 -26.95
CA ALA A 190 30.24 -9.67 -26.28
C ALA A 190 31.72 -9.46 -26.52
N ASP A 191 32.16 -9.13 -27.73
CA ASP A 191 33.58 -8.90 -28.06
C ASP A 191 34.14 -7.73 -27.22
N VAL A 192 33.31 -6.79 -26.84
CA VAL A 192 33.73 -5.57 -26.09
C VAL A 192 33.63 -5.77 -24.58
N ASN A 193 32.52 -6.36 -24.06
CA ASN A 193 32.19 -6.29 -22.65
C ASN A 193 32.11 -7.63 -21.91
N LEU A 194 32.13 -8.80 -22.61
CA LEU A 194 31.93 -10.09 -21.95
C LEU A 194 32.99 -10.43 -20.92
N GLN A 195 34.28 -10.16 -21.25
CA GLN A 195 35.38 -10.40 -20.32
C GLN A 195 35.22 -9.55 -19.05
N SER A 196 34.88 -8.27 -19.22
CA SER A 196 34.60 -7.35 -18.10
C SER A 196 33.50 -7.87 -17.21
N GLU A 197 32.37 -8.31 -17.80
CA GLU A 197 31.25 -8.89 -17.07
C GLU A 197 31.67 -10.11 -16.24
N GLN A 198 32.47 -11.00 -16.80
CA GLN A 198 32.95 -12.22 -16.10
C GLN A 198 33.87 -11.89 -14.94
N GLU A 199 34.86 -11.02 -15.18
CA GLU A 199 35.87 -10.68 -14.17
C GLU A 199 35.26 -9.86 -13.02
N TYR A 200 34.42 -8.87 -13.32
CA TYR A 200 33.77 -8.07 -12.29
C TYR A 200 32.71 -8.86 -11.51
N SER A 201 31.95 -9.76 -12.16
CA SER A 201 31.06 -10.68 -11.44
C SER A 201 31.84 -11.51 -10.41
N LYS A 202 32.98 -12.11 -10.85
CA LYS A 202 33.84 -12.85 -9.94
C LYS A 202 34.37 -11.98 -8.81
N TYR A 203 34.84 -10.77 -9.13
CA TYR A 203 35.35 -9.83 -8.12
C TYR A 203 34.30 -9.49 -7.08
N TYR A 204 33.10 -9.11 -7.51
CA TYR A 204 32.02 -8.67 -6.62
C TYR A 204 31.45 -9.80 -5.77
N PHE A 205 31.29 -11.00 -6.32
CA PHE A 205 30.68 -12.11 -5.58
C PHE A 205 31.67 -12.95 -4.77
N GLU A 206 32.95 -13.04 -5.20
CA GLU A 206 33.87 -14.01 -4.65
C GLU A 206 35.10 -13.38 -4.00
N VAL A 207 35.73 -12.38 -4.61
CA VAL A 207 37.09 -11.94 -4.32
C VAL A 207 37.18 -10.67 -3.49
N ALA A 208 36.24 -9.72 -3.64
CA ALA A 208 36.28 -8.44 -2.93
C ALA A 208 36.39 -8.64 -1.40
N ASP A 209 37.41 -8.04 -0.80
CA ASP A 209 37.68 -8.16 0.64
C ASP A 209 36.77 -7.24 1.45
N VAL A 210 35.98 -7.83 2.31
CA VAL A 210 34.94 -7.14 3.07
C VAL A 210 35.49 -6.08 4.02
N GLU A 211 36.59 -6.42 4.74
CA GLU A 211 37.20 -5.49 5.71
C GLU A 211 37.83 -4.28 5.02
N ARG A 212 38.48 -4.50 3.88
CA ARG A 212 38.99 -3.38 3.08
C ARG A 212 37.92 -2.50 2.49
N MET A 213 36.81 -3.08 2.05
CA MET A 213 35.67 -2.29 1.55
C MET A 213 35.06 -1.43 2.66
N ARG A 214 34.93 -1.96 3.88
CA ARG A 214 34.47 -1.18 5.05
C ARG A 214 35.41 -0.03 5.36
N ALA A 215 36.71 -0.29 5.43
CA ALA A 215 37.72 0.73 5.68
C ALA A 215 37.74 1.81 4.59
N GLN A 216 37.55 1.43 3.32
CA GLN A 216 37.41 2.38 2.22
C GLN A 216 36.17 3.26 2.37
N PHE A 217 35.02 2.68 2.71
CA PHE A 217 33.79 3.46 2.95
C PHE A 217 34.03 4.52 4.04
N ASP A 218 34.61 4.14 5.17
CA ASP A 218 34.87 5.06 6.29
C ASP A 218 35.87 6.16 5.91
N SER A 219 36.91 5.81 5.12
CA SER A 219 37.86 6.78 4.59
C SER A 219 37.23 7.78 3.65
N TYR A 220 36.39 7.34 2.69
CA TYR A 220 35.68 8.22 1.78
C TYR A 220 34.67 9.12 2.49
N GLU A 221 33.97 8.60 3.49
CA GLU A 221 33.07 9.42 4.30
C GLU A 221 33.83 10.53 5.06
N SER A 222 34.98 10.20 5.63
CA SER A 222 35.83 11.17 6.34
C SER A 222 36.31 12.26 5.40
N GLU A 223 36.80 11.87 4.22
CA GLU A 223 37.27 12.82 3.21
C GLU A 223 36.14 13.69 2.67
N ALA A 224 34.95 13.11 2.41
CA ALA A 224 33.76 13.88 2.00
C ALA A 224 33.46 15.02 2.99
N LYS A 225 33.50 14.74 4.28
CA LYS A 225 33.27 15.72 5.34
C LYS A 225 34.35 16.81 5.37
N ALA A 226 35.61 16.43 5.22
CA ALA A 226 36.75 17.35 5.27
C ALA A 226 36.73 18.32 4.08
N VAL A 227 36.53 17.82 2.86
CA VAL A 227 36.51 18.67 1.66
C VAL A 227 35.26 19.56 1.59
N LEU A 228 34.12 19.06 2.11
CA LEU A 228 32.91 19.88 2.20
C LEU A 228 33.08 21.02 3.21
N ALA A 229 33.76 20.79 4.33
CA ALA A 229 34.09 21.83 5.30
C ALA A 229 35.04 22.89 4.71
N ALA A 230 35.82 22.54 3.69
CA ALA A 230 36.62 23.49 2.89
C ALA A 230 35.85 24.21 1.79
N GLY A 231 34.53 23.97 1.67
CA GLY A 231 33.66 24.58 0.64
C GLY A 231 33.74 23.92 -0.74
N LEU A 232 34.34 22.75 -0.85
CA LEU A 232 34.57 22.03 -2.12
C LEU A 232 33.44 21.02 -2.37
N VAL A 233 32.36 21.46 -3.01
CA VAL A 233 31.12 20.68 -3.15
C VAL A 233 31.28 19.48 -4.10
N LEU A 234 31.88 19.67 -5.28
CA LEU A 234 32.05 18.58 -6.25
C LEU A 234 32.99 17.48 -5.75
N PRO A 235 34.19 17.78 -5.20
CA PRO A 235 35.03 16.76 -4.60
C PRO A 235 34.37 16.02 -3.41
N ALA A 236 33.50 16.70 -2.66
CA ALA A 236 32.72 16.06 -1.61
C ALA A 236 31.72 15.06 -2.19
N TYR A 237 31.03 15.43 -3.27
CA TYR A 237 30.08 14.56 -3.96
C TYR A 237 30.78 13.32 -4.55
N ASP A 238 31.97 13.46 -5.13
CA ASP A 238 32.79 12.35 -5.63
C ASP A 238 33.05 11.29 -4.54
N ASN A 239 33.33 11.74 -3.32
CA ASN A 239 33.52 10.81 -2.21
C ASN A 239 32.21 10.18 -1.73
N VAL A 240 31.06 10.84 -1.86
CA VAL A 240 29.74 10.22 -1.65
C VAL A 240 29.51 9.08 -2.66
N LEU A 241 29.83 9.29 -3.93
CA LEU A 241 29.72 8.24 -4.96
C LEU A 241 30.60 7.04 -4.67
N ARG A 242 31.85 7.28 -4.21
CA ARG A 242 32.78 6.21 -3.79
C ARG A 242 32.22 5.44 -2.57
N CYS A 243 31.60 6.13 -1.59
CA CYS A 243 30.90 5.47 -0.49
C CYS A 243 29.78 4.57 -1.01
N SER A 244 28.97 5.06 -1.95
CA SER A 244 27.88 4.30 -2.55
C SER A 244 28.38 3.04 -3.26
N HIS A 245 29.45 3.14 -4.05
CA HIS A 245 30.05 1.97 -4.73
C HIS A 245 30.63 0.96 -3.74
N ALA A 246 31.39 1.40 -2.72
CA ALA A 246 31.93 0.51 -1.69
C ALA A 246 30.82 -0.23 -0.93
N PHE A 247 29.71 0.48 -0.62
CA PHE A 247 28.53 -0.12 -0.03
C PHE A 247 27.89 -1.18 -0.94
N ASN A 248 27.71 -0.88 -2.23
CA ASN A 248 27.12 -1.84 -3.18
C ASN A 248 27.95 -3.13 -3.27
N VAL A 249 29.29 -3.02 -3.24
CA VAL A 249 30.17 -4.20 -3.21
C VAL A 249 30.00 -4.99 -1.92
N LEU A 250 29.93 -4.32 -0.75
CA LEU A 250 29.69 -4.98 0.54
C LEU A 250 28.33 -5.72 0.56
N ASP A 251 27.32 -5.10 0.01
CA ASP A 251 25.97 -5.65 -0.06
C ASP A 251 25.93 -6.89 -0.97
N THR A 252 26.55 -6.82 -2.14
CA THR A 252 26.70 -7.95 -3.08
C THR A 252 27.49 -9.11 -2.46
N ARG A 253 28.47 -8.83 -1.59
CA ARG A 253 29.19 -9.85 -0.81
C ARG A 253 28.33 -10.52 0.28
N GLY A 254 27.10 -10.04 0.50
CA GLY A 254 26.25 -10.49 1.60
C GLY A 254 26.79 -10.15 2.98
N ALA A 255 27.64 -9.10 3.05
CA ALA A 255 28.33 -8.70 4.28
C ALA A 255 27.56 -7.68 5.11
N VAL A 256 26.40 -7.23 4.65
CA VAL A 256 25.60 -6.15 5.26
C VAL A 256 24.24 -6.69 5.68
N GLY A 257 23.96 -6.68 6.98
CA GLY A 257 22.65 -7.03 7.51
C GLY A 257 21.62 -5.90 7.35
N VAL A 258 20.33 -6.20 7.55
CA VAL A 258 19.21 -5.25 7.34
C VAL A 258 19.38 -3.96 8.15
N THR A 259 19.74 -4.08 9.43
CA THR A 259 19.92 -2.92 10.32
C THR A 259 21.15 -2.11 9.92
N GLU A 260 22.25 -2.78 9.57
CA GLU A 260 23.46 -2.15 9.12
C GLU A 260 23.26 -1.44 7.77
N ARG A 261 22.52 -2.05 6.84
CA ARG A 261 22.10 -1.43 5.57
C ARG A 261 21.40 -0.09 5.80
N ALA A 262 20.48 -0.04 6.76
CA ALA A 262 19.76 1.20 7.12
C ALA A 262 20.73 2.27 7.68
N GLN A 263 21.78 1.87 8.42
CA GLN A 263 22.80 2.78 8.92
C GLN A 263 23.68 3.33 7.78
N PHE A 264 24.13 2.49 6.84
CA PHE A 264 24.88 2.93 5.66
C PHE A 264 24.06 3.93 4.82
N PHE A 265 22.80 3.63 4.55
CA PHE A 265 21.92 4.57 3.85
C PHE A 265 21.74 5.89 4.60
N LYS A 266 21.60 5.86 5.92
CA LYS A 266 21.51 7.08 6.74
C LYS A 266 22.77 7.92 6.63
N ARG A 267 23.97 7.29 6.67
CA ARG A 267 25.27 7.97 6.53
C ARG A 267 25.37 8.63 5.16
N MET A 268 25.15 7.89 4.08
CA MET A 268 25.20 8.40 2.70
C MET A 268 24.18 9.53 2.49
N ARG A 269 22.93 9.35 2.89
CA ARG A 269 21.86 10.36 2.77
C ARG A 269 22.21 11.66 3.49
N ASN A 270 22.80 11.56 4.68
CA ASN A 270 23.22 12.75 5.42
C ASN A 270 24.31 13.53 4.68
N LEU A 271 25.30 12.81 4.12
CA LEU A 271 26.35 13.44 3.31
C LEU A 271 25.77 14.06 2.03
N THR A 272 24.94 13.34 1.31
CA THR A 272 24.29 13.84 0.08
C THR A 272 23.47 15.09 0.36
N ARG A 273 22.76 15.14 1.49
CA ARG A 273 21.98 16.31 1.88
C ARG A 273 22.86 17.53 2.12
N GLN A 274 23.97 17.36 2.85
CA GLN A 274 24.93 18.46 3.10
C GLN A 274 25.53 18.98 1.81
N VAL A 275 25.91 18.08 0.88
CA VAL A 275 26.38 18.43 -0.47
C VAL A 275 25.31 19.19 -1.25
N ALA A 276 24.06 18.72 -1.25
CA ALA A 276 22.96 19.36 -1.96
C ALA A 276 22.64 20.76 -1.40
N GLU A 277 22.66 20.95 -0.10
CA GLU A 277 22.48 22.24 0.57
C GLU A 277 23.62 23.22 0.21
N ALA A 278 24.87 22.75 0.23
CA ALA A 278 26.02 23.55 -0.13
C ALA A 278 26.01 23.93 -1.62
N TRP A 279 25.65 23.00 -2.51
CA TRP A 279 25.48 23.28 -3.95
C TRP A 279 24.43 24.37 -4.17
N ARG A 280 23.26 24.23 -3.56
CA ARG A 280 22.18 25.23 -3.67
C ARG A 280 22.62 26.61 -3.19
N ALA A 281 23.36 26.67 -2.08
CA ALA A 281 23.90 27.94 -1.55
C ALA A 281 24.89 28.59 -2.52
N GLN A 282 25.85 27.82 -3.08
CA GLN A 282 26.79 28.33 -4.08
C GLN A 282 26.10 28.87 -5.32
N ARG A 283 25.05 28.18 -5.80
CA ARG A 283 24.28 28.67 -6.97
C ARG A 283 23.51 29.97 -6.67
N ALA A 284 22.99 30.10 -5.45
CA ALA A 284 22.32 31.32 -4.99
C ALA A 284 23.30 32.49 -4.86
N GLU A 285 24.50 32.25 -4.32
CA GLU A 285 25.59 33.27 -4.25
C GLU A 285 26.01 33.76 -5.62
N LEU A 286 26.01 32.89 -6.64
CA LEU A 286 26.27 33.23 -8.04
C LEU A 286 25.09 33.92 -8.72
N GLY A 287 23.96 34.14 -8.03
CA GLY A 287 22.78 34.78 -8.60
C GLY A 287 22.04 33.91 -9.64
N HIS A 288 22.18 32.60 -9.57
CA HIS A 288 21.57 31.65 -10.52
C HIS A 288 21.85 31.98 -11.98
N PRO A 289 23.11 31.83 -12.46
CA PRO A 289 23.52 32.40 -13.78
C PRO A 289 22.82 31.80 -15.00
N LEU A 290 22.10 30.66 -14.83
CA LEU A 290 21.32 30.07 -15.92
C LEU A 290 19.83 30.41 -15.85
N LEU A 291 19.41 31.21 -14.87
CA LEU A 291 18.02 31.65 -14.78
C LEU A 291 17.72 32.67 -15.87
N VAL A 292 16.75 32.37 -16.73
CA VAL A 292 16.27 33.30 -17.77
C VAL A 292 14.98 33.95 -17.27
N ASP A 293 14.87 35.27 -17.41
CA ASP A 293 13.65 36.00 -17.08
C ASP A 293 12.48 35.44 -17.90
N GLY A 294 11.52 34.80 -17.23
CA GLY A 294 10.35 34.22 -17.90
C GLY A 294 9.33 35.27 -18.29
N SER A 295 8.82 35.21 -19.50
CA SER A 295 7.62 35.96 -19.90
C SER A 295 6.40 35.35 -19.22
N GLU A 296 5.61 36.17 -18.49
CA GLU A 296 4.29 35.75 -18.00
C GLU A 296 3.39 35.34 -19.17
N PRO A 297 2.63 34.21 -19.04
CA PRO A 297 1.67 33.84 -20.07
C PRO A 297 0.60 34.92 -20.21
N ALA A 298 0.31 35.31 -21.44
CA ALA A 298 -0.71 36.32 -21.77
C ALA A 298 -2.09 35.92 -21.21
N ALA A 299 -2.79 36.87 -20.60
CA ALA A 299 -4.16 36.67 -20.14
C ALA A 299 -5.08 36.26 -21.31
N ARG A 300 -5.80 35.16 -21.14
CA ARG A 300 -6.75 34.65 -22.14
C ARG A 300 -8.12 35.29 -21.98
N PRO A 301 -8.88 35.52 -23.08
CA PRO A 301 -10.22 36.09 -23.00
C PRO A 301 -11.18 35.11 -22.24
N ALA A 302 -12.10 35.71 -21.45
CA ALA A 302 -13.14 34.97 -20.77
C ALA A 302 -14.06 34.29 -21.79
N ALA A 303 -14.21 32.94 -21.65
CA ALA A 303 -15.10 32.17 -22.51
C ALA A 303 -16.57 32.33 -22.06
N GLN A 304 -17.50 32.30 -23.01
CA GLN A 304 -18.93 32.37 -22.71
C GLN A 304 -19.42 31.04 -22.15
N LEU A 305 -20.22 31.11 -21.06
CA LEU A 305 -20.84 29.93 -20.45
C LEU A 305 -22.03 29.46 -21.29
N PRO A 306 -22.25 28.12 -21.40
CA PRO A 306 -23.38 27.54 -22.12
C PRO A 306 -24.71 27.82 -21.45
N LEU A 307 -25.80 27.80 -22.24
CA LEU A 307 -27.17 27.87 -21.74
C LEU A 307 -27.74 26.46 -21.65
N ALA A 308 -27.91 25.94 -20.43
CA ALA A 308 -28.47 24.64 -20.19
C ALA A 308 -30.00 24.60 -20.40
N LYS A 309 -30.50 23.49 -20.96
CA LYS A 309 -31.93 23.17 -21.00
C LYS A 309 -32.21 22.01 -20.02
N ALA A 310 -33.29 22.08 -19.23
CA ALA A 310 -33.63 20.99 -18.32
C ALA A 310 -34.49 19.92 -19.01
N PRO A 311 -34.25 18.61 -18.74
CA PRO A 311 -33.14 18.06 -17.94
C PRO A 311 -31.81 18.01 -18.74
N ALA A 312 -30.70 18.51 -18.17
CA ALA A 312 -29.41 18.53 -18.80
C ALA A 312 -28.52 17.34 -18.38
N THR A 313 -27.60 16.96 -19.26
CA THR A 313 -26.52 15.99 -18.94
C THR A 313 -25.19 16.72 -18.86
N PHE A 314 -24.47 16.49 -17.76
CA PHE A 314 -23.10 16.99 -17.58
C PHE A 314 -22.09 15.88 -17.77
N LEU A 315 -21.04 16.16 -18.53
CA LEU A 315 -19.84 15.32 -18.67
C LEU A 315 -18.64 16.08 -18.13
N LEU A 316 -17.80 15.38 -17.37
CA LEU A 316 -16.45 15.81 -17.01
C LEU A 316 -15.46 14.66 -17.29
N GLU A 317 -14.49 14.90 -18.18
CA GLU A 317 -13.35 14.01 -18.36
C GLU A 317 -12.08 14.70 -17.85
N ILE A 318 -11.36 14.02 -16.97
CA ILE A 318 -10.04 14.41 -16.48
C ILE A 318 -9.03 13.52 -17.21
N GLY A 319 -8.36 14.09 -18.20
CA GLY A 319 -7.35 13.38 -19.00
C GLY A 319 -5.97 13.47 -18.37
N THR A 320 -5.32 12.33 -18.16
CA THR A 320 -4.05 12.22 -17.44
C THR A 320 -2.99 11.48 -18.27
N GLU A 321 -1.75 11.54 -17.85
CA GLU A 321 -0.79 10.48 -18.12
C GLU A 321 -1.22 9.23 -17.33
N GLU A 322 -0.63 8.06 -17.63
CA GLU A 322 -1.11 6.77 -17.13
C GLU A 322 -1.16 6.72 -15.60
N LEU A 323 -2.38 6.61 -15.07
CA LEU A 323 -2.64 6.43 -13.63
C LEU A 323 -2.26 5.02 -13.18
N PRO A 324 -1.72 4.85 -11.97
CA PRO A 324 -1.62 3.55 -11.33
C PRO A 324 -2.98 2.83 -11.27
N ALA A 325 -3.00 1.52 -11.47
CA ALA A 325 -4.23 0.74 -11.45
C ALA A 325 -5.06 0.93 -10.16
N ALA A 326 -4.39 0.94 -9.00
CA ALA A 326 -5.03 1.18 -7.71
C ALA A 326 -5.56 2.61 -7.54
N ASP A 327 -4.93 3.59 -8.19
CA ASP A 327 -5.38 5.00 -8.13
C ASP A 327 -6.60 5.22 -9.02
N VAL A 328 -6.74 4.46 -10.13
CA VAL A 328 -7.98 4.45 -10.95
C VAL A 328 -9.16 3.97 -10.11
N ASP A 329 -9.02 2.81 -9.43
CA ASP A 329 -10.08 2.26 -8.57
C ASP A 329 -10.41 3.20 -7.41
N SER A 330 -9.39 3.77 -6.76
CA SER A 330 -9.57 4.73 -5.68
C SER A 330 -10.31 5.99 -6.14
N ALA A 331 -9.93 6.54 -7.29
CA ALA A 331 -10.56 7.74 -7.83
C ALA A 331 -12.05 7.50 -8.19
N ILE A 332 -12.35 6.36 -8.80
CA ILE A 332 -13.74 5.97 -9.10
C ILE A 332 -14.58 5.90 -7.81
N ALA A 333 -14.08 5.20 -6.80
CA ALA A 333 -14.77 5.07 -5.51
C ALA A 333 -14.97 6.42 -4.81
N GLN A 334 -13.95 7.28 -4.81
CA GLN A 334 -14.04 8.63 -4.25
C GLN A 334 -15.08 9.47 -4.99
N LEU A 335 -15.06 9.49 -6.32
CA LEU A 335 -16.01 10.25 -7.12
C LEU A 335 -17.46 9.77 -6.89
N GLN A 336 -17.71 8.46 -6.78
CA GLN A 336 -19.01 7.91 -6.48
C GLN A 336 -19.57 8.38 -5.13
N LEU A 337 -18.71 8.58 -4.13
CA LEU A 337 -19.09 9.07 -2.81
C LEU A 337 -19.20 10.61 -2.75
N LEU A 338 -18.28 11.33 -3.41
CA LEU A 338 -18.20 12.78 -3.34
C LEU A 338 -19.28 13.49 -4.16
N LEU A 339 -19.57 13.00 -5.37
CA LEU A 339 -20.46 13.69 -6.30
C LEU A 339 -21.85 13.92 -5.75
N PRO A 340 -22.55 12.92 -5.15
CA PRO A 340 -23.87 13.15 -4.56
C PRO A 340 -23.84 14.21 -3.46
N GLN A 341 -22.78 14.23 -2.64
CA GLN A 341 -22.63 15.19 -1.54
C GLN A 341 -22.40 16.61 -2.06
N LEU A 342 -21.54 16.76 -3.07
CA LEU A 342 -21.24 18.05 -3.69
C LEU A 342 -22.47 18.61 -4.40
N LEU A 343 -23.22 17.80 -5.14
CA LEU A 343 -24.45 18.21 -5.82
C LEU A 343 -25.54 18.62 -4.81
N LEU A 344 -25.66 17.87 -3.71
CA LEU A 344 -26.58 18.22 -2.62
C LEU A 344 -26.21 19.56 -1.97
N ALA A 345 -24.91 19.79 -1.73
CA ALA A 345 -24.42 21.05 -1.18
C ALA A 345 -24.74 22.24 -2.11
N GLU A 346 -24.66 22.03 -3.43
CA GLU A 346 -25.04 23.01 -4.45
C GLU A 346 -26.55 23.00 -4.77
N ARG A 347 -27.36 22.24 -4.04
CA ARG A 347 -28.84 22.15 -4.21
C ARG A 347 -29.22 21.72 -5.64
N LEU A 348 -28.41 20.94 -6.30
CA LEU A 348 -28.69 20.39 -7.62
C LEU A 348 -29.29 18.99 -7.49
N ALA A 349 -30.60 18.88 -7.84
CA ALA A 349 -31.19 17.57 -8.04
C ALA A 349 -30.56 16.90 -9.27
N HIS A 350 -30.39 15.59 -9.20
CA HIS A 350 -29.73 14.84 -10.28
C HIS A 350 -30.41 13.49 -10.50
N GLY A 351 -30.20 12.93 -11.68
CA GLY A 351 -30.52 11.55 -12.03
C GLY A 351 -29.33 10.61 -11.79
N ALA A 352 -29.06 9.73 -12.73
CA ALA A 352 -27.96 8.79 -12.64
C ALA A 352 -26.60 9.51 -12.67
N ILE A 353 -25.67 9.07 -11.78
CA ILE A 353 -24.25 9.44 -11.80
C ILE A 353 -23.50 8.19 -12.25
N VAL A 354 -22.73 8.30 -13.33
CA VAL A 354 -21.88 7.24 -13.86
C VAL A 354 -20.43 7.72 -13.78
N VAL A 355 -19.59 6.92 -13.13
CA VAL A 355 -18.16 7.19 -13.01
C VAL A 355 -17.40 6.04 -13.65
N ASN A 356 -16.56 6.35 -14.61
CA ASN A 356 -15.68 5.39 -15.30
C ASN A 356 -14.23 5.85 -15.24
N GLY A 357 -13.31 4.89 -15.38
CA GLY A 357 -11.88 5.18 -15.41
C GLY A 357 -11.11 4.22 -16.28
N THR A 358 -10.05 4.73 -16.86
CA THR A 358 -9.03 4.01 -17.62
C THR A 358 -7.65 4.46 -17.15
N PRO A 359 -6.54 3.87 -17.60
CA PRO A 359 -5.22 4.39 -17.24
C PRO A 359 -5.02 5.88 -17.56
N ARG A 360 -5.68 6.41 -18.60
CA ARG A 360 -5.42 7.80 -19.05
C ARG A 360 -6.56 8.76 -18.81
N ARG A 361 -7.69 8.35 -18.22
CA ARG A 361 -8.83 9.25 -17.98
C ARG A 361 -9.72 8.79 -16.84
N LEU A 362 -10.33 9.77 -16.17
CA LEU A 362 -11.45 9.60 -15.28
C LEU A 362 -12.63 10.34 -15.89
N ALA A 363 -13.77 9.69 -16.07
CA ALA A 363 -14.96 10.26 -16.70
C ALA A 363 -16.15 10.20 -15.77
N VAL A 364 -16.83 11.33 -15.60
CA VAL A 364 -18.05 11.50 -14.82
C VAL A 364 -19.16 11.94 -15.76
N SER A 365 -20.29 11.23 -15.75
CA SER A 365 -21.52 11.63 -16.43
C SER A 365 -22.64 11.76 -15.41
N ILE A 366 -23.35 12.90 -15.41
CA ILE A 366 -24.46 13.19 -14.50
C ILE A 366 -25.67 13.60 -15.35
N ALA A 367 -26.72 12.77 -15.31
CA ALA A 367 -27.95 13.01 -16.04
C ALA A 367 -29.00 13.75 -15.19
N GLY A 368 -29.96 14.38 -15.83
CA GLY A 368 -31.16 14.90 -15.18
C GLY A 368 -30.96 16.15 -14.34
N LEU A 369 -29.96 16.98 -14.66
CA LEU A 369 -29.67 18.21 -13.95
C LEU A 369 -30.68 19.34 -14.33
N PRO A 370 -31.11 20.20 -13.37
CA PRO A 370 -31.96 21.33 -13.63
C PRO A 370 -31.15 22.46 -14.33
N ALA A 371 -31.78 23.22 -15.22
CA ALA A 371 -31.10 24.36 -15.88
C ALA A 371 -30.74 25.52 -14.93
N LEU A 372 -31.46 25.59 -13.80
CA LEU A 372 -31.31 26.64 -12.79
C LEU A 372 -31.29 25.99 -11.40
N GLN A 373 -30.37 26.41 -10.57
CA GLN A 373 -30.33 26.05 -9.16
C GLN A 373 -31.59 26.58 -8.45
N PRO A 374 -32.23 25.80 -7.58
CA PRO A 374 -33.37 26.27 -6.83
C PRO A 374 -33.00 27.40 -5.86
N ASP A 375 -33.87 28.36 -5.70
CA ASP A 375 -33.72 29.39 -4.68
C ASP A 375 -33.61 28.77 -3.28
N ALA A 376 -32.78 29.36 -2.44
CA ALA A 376 -32.66 28.95 -1.04
C ALA A 376 -33.01 30.10 -0.12
N GLU A 377 -33.73 29.74 0.95
CA GLU A 377 -33.98 30.66 2.07
C GLU A 377 -33.26 30.08 3.29
N THR A 378 -32.23 30.78 3.75
CA THR A 378 -31.45 30.39 4.92
C THR A 378 -31.79 31.30 6.11
N VAL A 379 -32.07 30.68 7.25
CA VAL A 379 -32.31 31.40 8.51
C VAL A 379 -30.96 31.64 9.16
N ALA A 380 -30.44 32.86 9.02
CA ALA A 380 -29.19 33.25 9.71
C ALA A 380 -29.52 33.72 11.14
N ARG A 381 -28.92 33.06 12.13
CA ARG A 381 -29.09 33.45 13.55
C ARG A 381 -28.22 34.69 13.83
N GLY A 382 -28.88 35.69 14.44
CA GLY A 382 -28.26 36.93 14.86
C GLY A 382 -28.14 37.05 16.40
N PRO A 383 -27.99 38.26 16.92
CA PRO A 383 -27.92 38.50 18.35
C PRO A 383 -29.20 38.14 19.10
N ALA A 384 -29.09 37.89 20.38
CA ALA A 384 -30.27 37.71 21.26
C ALA A 384 -31.18 38.92 21.16
N VAL A 385 -32.52 38.72 21.25
CA VAL A 385 -33.51 39.81 21.13
C VAL A 385 -33.26 40.92 22.14
N SER A 386 -32.79 40.58 23.35
CA SER A 386 -32.37 41.53 24.40
C SER A 386 -31.23 42.46 24.00
N ASN A 387 -30.35 42.01 23.10
CA ASN A 387 -29.21 42.77 22.58
C ASN A 387 -29.53 43.47 21.25
N ALA A 388 -30.52 42.96 20.56
CA ALA A 388 -30.92 43.41 19.22
C ALA A 388 -31.89 44.61 19.26
N PHE A 389 -32.68 44.77 20.32
CA PHE A 389 -33.67 45.88 20.51
C PHE A 389 -33.46 46.53 21.88
N ASP A 390 -33.62 47.84 21.91
CA ASP A 390 -33.60 48.60 23.16
C ASP A 390 -34.93 48.51 23.92
N ALA A 391 -35.03 49.13 25.09
CA ALA A 391 -36.24 49.15 25.94
C ALA A 391 -37.45 49.81 25.25
N ALA A 392 -37.25 50.66 24.25
CA ALA A 392 -38.31 51.28 23.43
C ALA A 392 -38.63 50.46 22.18
N GLY A 393 -38.04 49.28 22.00
CA GLY A 393 -38.23 48.40 20.84
C GLY A 393 -37.52 48.86 19.56
N GLN A 394 -36.59 49.82 19.66
CA GLN A 394 -35.83 50.30 18.52
C GLN A 394 -34.60 49.38 18.25
N PRO A 395 -34.25 49.14 16.98
CA PRO A 395 -33.11 48.28 16.64
C PRO A 395 -31.77 48.91 17.06
N THR A 396 -30.99 48.17 17.86
CA THR A 396 -29.65 48.56 18.30
C THR A 396 -28.63 48.50 17.16
N PRO A 397 -27.41 49.06 17.34
CA PRO A 397 -26.33 48.92 16.40
C PRO A 397 -25.98 47.45 16.10
N ALA A 398 -26.23 46.54 17.04
CA ALA A 398 -26.01 45.10 16.85
C ALA A 398 -27.00 44.50 15.83
N ALA A 399 -28.30 44.86 15.93
CA ALA A 399 -29.30 44.42 14.94
C ALA A 399 -29.06 45.08 13.57
N GLN A 400 -28.70 46.36 13.53
CA GLN A 400 -28.37 47.07 12.30
C GLN A 400 -27.12 46.48 11.59
N GLY A 401 -26.07 46.18 12.36
CA GLY A 401 -24.84 45.57 11.87
C GLY A 401 -25.11 44.15 11.34
N PHE A 402 -25.92 43.37 12.04
CA PHE A 402 -26.30 42.04 11.61
C PHE A 402 -27.15 42.08 10.31
N ALA A 403 -28.18 42.93 10.23
CA ALA A 403 -28.99 43.10 9.04
C ALA A 403 -28.13 43.51 7.80
N ARG A 404 -27.22 44.49 8.00
CA ARG A 404 -26.29 44.94 6.96
C ARG A 404 -25.33 43.83 6.53
N GLY A 405 -24.79 43.07 7.49
CA GLY A 405 -23.86 41.96 7.20
C GLY A 405 -24.54 40.78 6.48
N LYS A 406 -25.88 40.69 6.57
CA LYS A 406 -26.70 39.69 5.86
C LYS A 406 -27.45 40.22 4.65
N GLY A 407 -27.27 41.49 4.29
CA GLY A 407 -27.88 42.11 3.11
C GLY A 407 -29.41 42.24 3.20
N VAL A 408 -29.99 42.30 4.42
CA VAL A 408 -31.43 42.43 4.64
C VAL A 408 -31.78 43.76 5.31
N ALA A 409 -32.98 44.29 5.04
CA ALA A 409 -33.47 45.47 5.76
C ALA A 409 -33.70 45.17 7.26
N VAL A 410 -33.35 46.09 8.13
CA VAL A 410 -33.51 45.91 9.59
C VAL A 410 -34.95 45.54 9.97
N GLY A 411 -35.95 46.10 9.26
CA GLY A 411 -37.38 45.78 9.46
C GLY A 411 -37.80 44.40 8.98
N ALA A 412 -36.96 43.69 8.23
CA ALA A 412 -37.19 42.30 7.78
C ALA A 412 -36.66 41.24 8.76
N LEU A 413 -35.97 41.67 9.84
CA LEU A 413 -35.51 40.77 10.88
C LEU A 413 -36.70 40.18 11.63
N GLN A 414 -36.71 38.88 11.86
CA GLN A 414 -37.74 38.13 12.58
C GLN A 414 -37.21 37.72 13.98
N ARG A 415 -38.11 37.58 14.93
CA ARG A 415 -37.81 36.99 16.25
C ARG A 415 -38.12 35.51 16.22
N ARG A 416 -37.18 34.65 16.64
CA ARG A 416 -37.41 33.20 16.77
C ARG A 416 -36.84 32.67 18.07
N SER A 417 -37.55 31.77 18.68
CA SER A 417 -37.09 31.01 19.82
C SER A 417 -36.24 29.85 19.30
N MET A 418 -34.96 29.77 19.74
CA MET A 418 -33.98 28.75 19.32
C MET A 418 -33.06 28.44 20.53
N ASP A 419 -32.80 27.19 20.77
CA ASP A 419 -31.83 26.72 21.80
C ASP A 419 -32.05 27.34 23.20
N GLY A 420 -33.33 27.48 23.62
CA GLY A 420 -33.66 28.00 24.96
C GLY A 420 -33.59 29.52 25.10
N GLY A 421 -33.43 30.30 24.01
CA GLY A 421 -33.45 31.77 24.01
C GLY A 421 -34.16 32.36 22.79
N GLU A 422 -34.58 33.65 22.89
CA GLU A 422 -35.09 34.43 21.77
C GLU A 422 -33.98 35.14 21.02
N TYR A 423 -33.89 34.88 19.73
CA TYR A 423 -32.90 35.46 18.83
C TYR A 423 -33.53 36.18 17.66
N VAL A 424 -32.82 37.20 17.19
CA VAL A 424 -33.15 37.84 15.92
C VAL A 424 -32.60 36.98 14.80
N VAL A 425 -33.42 36.70 13.77
CA VAL A 425 -32.99 35.94 12.61
C VAL A 425 -33.19 36.74 11.33
N ALA A 426 -32.33 36.61 10.39
CA ALA A 426 -32.46 37.14 9.04
C ALA A 426 -32.82 35.99 8.08
N LEU A 427 -33.86 36.15 7.30
CA LEU A 427 -34.14 35.27 6.17
C LEU A 427 -33.31 35.76 4.97
N VAL A 428 -32.22 35.05 4.71
CA VAL A 428 -31.31 35.38 3.58
C VAL A 428 -31.79 34.55 2.40
N ARG A 429 -32.29 35.22 1.36
CA ARG A 429 -32.64 34.58 0.09
C ARG A 429 -31.43 34.57 -0.84
N ALA A 430 -30.98 33.40 -1.24
CA ALA A 430 -30.04 33.21 -2.31
C ALA A 430 -30.80 32.78 -3.57
N THR A 431 -30.83 33.63 -4.58
CA THR A 431 -31.38 33.29 -5.90
C THR A 431 -30.56 32.20 -6.54
N GLY A 432 -31.21 31.21 -7.14
CA GLY A 432 -30.52 30.12 -7.86
C GLY A 432 -29.71 30.68 -9.02
N GLN A 433 -28.55 30.09 -9.20
CA GLN A 433 -27.62 30.40 -10.32
C GLN A 433 -27.89 29.48 -11.52
N PRO A 434 -27.55 29.90 -12.77
CA PRO A 434 -27.62 29.04 -13.92
C PRO A 434 -26.69 27.82 -13.73
N LEU A 435 -27.12 26.63 -14.19
CA LEU A 435 -26.38 25.36 -14.04
C LEU A 435 -24.92 25.48 -14.49
N ALA A 436 -24.66 26.16 -15.62
CA ALA A 436 -23.32 26.32 -16.16
C ALA A 436 -22.39 27.12 -15.23
N VAL A 437 -22.92 28.11 -14.49
CA VAL A 437 -22.15 28.87 -13.50
C VAL A 437 -21.75 27.94 -12.33
N VAL A 438 -22.74 27.21 -11.80
CA VAL A 438 -22.52 26.31 -10.66
C VAL A 438 -21.52 25.21 -11.03
N LEU A 439 -21.65 24.59 -12.21
CA LEU A 439 -20.76 23.51 -12.63
C LEU A 439 -19.36 23.99 -12.97
N ALA A 440 -19.21 25.22 -13.53
CA ALA A 440 -17.89 25.79 -13.79
C ALA A 440 -17.10 26.07 -12.49
N GLU A 441 -17.79 26.38 -11.38
CA GLU A 441 -17.18 26.52 -10.06
C GLU A 441 -16.98 25.16 -9.36
N LEU A 442 -17.87 24.21 -9.61
CA LEU A 442 -17.84 22.89 -8.97
C LEU A 442 -16.76 21.98 -9.56
N ALA A 443 -16.54 22.01 -10.90
CA ALA A 443 -15.61 21.11 -11.56
C ALA A 443 -14.16 21.21 -11.01
N PRO A 444 -13.57 22.41 -10.83
CA PRO A 444 -12.25 22.53 -10.19
C PRO A 444 -12.22 21.97 -8.76
N ARG A 445 -13.32 22.06 -8.02
CA ARG A 445 -13.45 21.54 -6.65
C ARG A 445 -13.51 20.00 -6.64
N ILE A 446 -14.14 19.39 -7.65
CA ILE A 446 -14.13 17.94 -7.84
C ILE A 446 -12.70 17.45 -8.03
N LEU A 447 -11.91 18.08 -8.92
CA LEU A 447 -10.52 17.70 -9.15
C LEU A 447 -9.67 17.87 -7.88
N ALA A 448 -9.86 18.96 -7.14
CA ALA A 448 -9.10 19.28 -5.94
C ALA A 448 -9.46 18.37 -4.74
N ALA A 449 -10.63 17.73 -4.74
CA ALA A 449 -11.10 16.84 -3.68
C ALA A 449 -10.60 15.40 -3.81
N LEU A 450 -9.99 15.03 -4.94
CA LEU A 450 -9.43 13.70 -5.14
C LEU A 450 -8.10 13.56 -4.38
N GLU A 451 -8.03 12.54 -3.54
CA GLU A 451 -6.85 12.23 -2.74
C GLU A 451 -6.24 10.90 -3.20
N PHE A 452 -4.91 10.86 -3.32
CA PHE A 452 -4.16 9.67 -3.71
C PHE A 452 -3.11 9.35 -2.65
N LYS A 453 -2.78 8.08 -2.52
CA LYS A 453 -1.75 7.62 -1.58
C LYS A 453 -0.40 8.31 -1.81
N LYS A 454 -0.08 8.57 -3.08
CA LYS A 454 1.06 9.40 -3.51
C LYS A 454 0.58 10.37 -4.57
N SER A 455 0.94 11.64 -4.44
CA SER A 455 0.65 12.69 -5.40
C SER A 455 1.92 13.41 -5.80
N MET A 456 1.96 13.92 -7.02
CA MET A 456 3.09 14.67 -7.55
C MET A 456 2.69 16.05 -8.05
N ARG A 457 3.65 16.97 -8.09
CA ARG A 457 3.56 18.23 -8.82
C ARG A 457 4.38 18.10 -10.09
N TRP A 458 3.93 18.73 -11.14
CA TRP A 458 4.63 18.79 -12.44
C TRP A 458 4.77 20.23 -12.95
N ARG A 459 4.07 21.19 -12.35
CA ARG A 459 4.18 22.61 -12.66
C ARG A 459 4.99 23.34 -11.59
N PRO A 460 5.71 24.43 -11.97
CA PRO A 460 6.40 25.27 -11.01
C PRO A 460 5.46 25.91 -9.99
N GLY A 461 5.97 26.12 -8.79
CA GLY A 461 5.27 26.78 -7.68
C GLY A 461 4.70 25.80 -6.65
N ARG A 462 4.93 26.14 -5.38
CA ARG A 462 4.48 25.31 -4.23
C ARG A 462 2.96 25.20 -4.10
N THR A 463 2.22 26.14 -4.68
CA THR A 463 0.75 26.17 -4.71
C THR A 463 0.18 25.51 -5.96
N ALA A 464 1.02 25.04 -6.89
CA ALA A 464 0.58 24.30 -8.06
C ALA A 464 -0.20 23.05 -7.61
N PRO A 465 -1.27 22.67 -8.33
CA PRO A 465 -2.05 21.50 -7.98
C PRO A 465 -1.21 20.22 -8.02
N ALA A 466 -1.54 19.30 -7.12
CA ALA A 466 -0.98 17.96 -7.09
C ALA A 466 -2.04 16.94 -7.54
N PHE A 467 -1.61 15.89 -8.21
CA PHE A 467 -2.45 14.78 -8.63
C PHE A 467 -1.63 13.48 -8.65
N SER A 468 -2.27 12.33 -8.82
CA SER A 468 -1.54 11.06 -8.91
C SER A 468 -0.51 11.07 -10.04
N ARG A 469 -0.92 11.53 -11.23
CA ARG A 469 -0.08 11.72 -12.43
C ARG A 469 -0.48 13.03 -13.11
N PRO A 470 0.35 13.61 -13.99
CA PRO A 470 0.05 14.88 -14.65
C PRO A 470 -1.28 14.87 -15.39
N VAL A 471 -2.14 15.85 -15.12
CA VAL A 471 -3.33 16.12 -15.90
C VAL A 471 -2.90 16.84 -17.18
N ARG A 472 -3.33 16.35 -18.34
CA ARG A 472 -2.91 16.83 -19.65
C ARG A 472 -4.02 17.49 -20.46
N TRP A 473 -5.29 17.07 -20.25
CA TRP A 473 -6.44 17.72 -20.87
C TRP A 473 -7.66 17.63 -19.96
N LEU A 474 -8.63 18.50 -20.23
CA LEU A 474 -9.92 18.52 -19.55
C LEU A 474 -11.01 18.63 -20.61
N ALA A 475 -11.99 17.72 -20.57
CA ALA A 475 -13.22 17.87 -21.35
C ALA A 475 -14.39 18.05 -20.38
N ALA A 476 -15.18 19.10 -20.60
CA ALA A 476 -16.38 19.34 -19.82
C ALA A 476 -17.51 19.85 -20.72
N MET A 477 -18.67 19.25 -20.60
CA MET A 477 -19.80 19.56 -21.47
C MET A 477 -21.11 19.58 -20.68
N ILE A 478 -22.00 20.46 -21.09
CA ILE A 478 -23.43 20.41 -20.75
C ILE A 478 -24.18 20.16 -22.05
N ASP A 479 -24.81 19.00 -22.16
CA ASP A 479 -25.42 18.49 -23.40
C ASP A 479 -24.40 18.50 -24.56
N ALA A 480 -24.65 19.30 -25.61
CA ALA A 480 -23.74 19.43 -26.77
C ALA A 480 -22.83 20.67 -26.70
N GLN A 481 -22.73 21.34 -25.56
CA GLN A 481 -21.98 22.57 -25.42
C GLN A 481 -20.83 22.42 -24.44
N ALA A 482 -19.62 22.90 -24.79
CA ALA A 482 -18.47 22.88 -23.87
C ALA A 482 -18.71 23.82 -22.67
N LEU A 483 -18.34 23.35 -21.49
CA LEU A 483 -18.34 24.13 -20.25
C LEU A 483 -16.91 24.58 -19.94
N PRO A 484 -16.56 25.85 -20.21
CA PRO A 484 -15.22 26.33 -19.95
C PRO A 484 -14.95 26.54 -18.46
N PHE A 485 -13.89 25.99 -17.95
CA PHE A 485 -13.28 26.29 -16.66
C PHE A 485 -11.77 26.06 -16.74
N GLU A 486 -11.04 26.58 -15.78
CA GLU A 486 -9.60 26.40 -15.69
C GLU A 486 -9.21 25.59 -14.45
N TRP A 487 -8.26 24.66 -14.62
CA TRP A 487 -7.61 23.97 -13.51
C TRP A 487 -6.17 23.59 -13.90
N GLY A 488 -5.21 23.89 -13.02
CA GLY A 488 -3.81 23.55 -13.25
C GLY A 488 -3.21 24.18 -14.53
N GLY A 489 -3.75 25.32 -14.97
CA GLY A 489 -3.35 26.01 -16.21
C GLY A 489 -3.85 25.33 -17.49
N LEU A 490 -4.80 24.38 -17.38
CA LEU A 490 -5.51 23.78 -18.50
C LEU A 490 -6.92 24.35 -18.60
N GLN A 491 -7.37 24.60 -19.84
CA GLN A 491 -8.75 24.99 -20.13
C GLN A 491 -9.57 23.76 -20.50
N ALA A 492 -10.74 23.62 -19.91
CA ALA A 492 -11.68 22.58 -20.31
C ALA A 492 -12.35 22.93 -21.64
N GLY A 493 -12.51 21.90 -22.48
CA GLY A 493 -13.14 21.98 -23.79
C GLY A 493 -14.08 20.82 -24.08
N SER A 494 -14.29 20.52 -25.37
CA SER A 494 -15.09 19.38 -25.85
C SER A 494 -14.26 18.27 -26.47
N THR A 495 -12.95 18.24 -26.19
CA THR A 495 -12.03 17.29 -26.85
C THR A 495 -11.43 16.29 -25.87
N SER A 496 -11.31 15.05 -26.31
CA SER A 496 -10.57 13.97 -25.64
C SER A 496 -9.38 13.52 -26.50
N ARG A 497 -8.69 12.46 -26.09
CA ARG A 497 -7.54 11.88 -26.80
C ARG A 497 -7.78 10.40 -27.11
N ALA A 498 -7.42 9.98 -28.33
CA ALA A 498 -7.37 8.57 -28.73
C ALA A 498 -6.16 7.84 -28.13
N LEU A 499 -6.02 6.56 -28.44
CA LEU A 499 -4.80 5.80 -28.19
C LEU A 499 -3.60 6.47 -28.89
N ARG A 500 -2.41 6.29 -28.31
CA ARG A 500 -1.16 6.73 -28.95
C ARG A 500 -0.91 5.94 -30.23
N SER A 501 -0.39 6.63 -31.24
CA SER A 501 -0.04 6.05 -32.53
C SER A 501 1.27 6.66 -33.07
N ASP A 502 1.82 6.05 -34.12
CA ASP A 502 3.01 6.61 -34.79
C ASP A 502 2.78 8.02 -35.33
N ALA A 503 1.57 8.30 -35.83
CA ALA A 503 1.21 9.61 -36.37
C ALA A 503 0.90 10.65 -35.27
N ALA A 504 0.47 10.16 -34.08
CA ALA A 504 0.09 11.01 -32.95
C ALA A 504 0.55 10.37 -31.63
N PRO A 505 1.81 10.58 -31.22
CA PRO A 505 2.34 10.01 -29.96
C PRO A 505 1.57 10.43 -28.71
N GLY A 506 0.90 11.59 -28.72
CA GLY A 506 -0.01 12.06 -27.65
C GLY A 506 -1.44 11.51 -27.74
N GLY A 507 -1.76 10.78 -28.83
CA GLY A 507 -3.12 10.40 -29.21
C GLY A 507 -3.83 11.47 -30.06
N GLU A 508 -4.53 11.02 -31.10
CA GLU A 508 -5.35 11.92 -31.93
C GLU A 508 -6.44 12.59 -31.09
N VAL A 509 -6.83 13.80 -31.51
CA VAL A 509 -7.92 14.54 -30.86
C VAL A 509 -9.26 13.91 -31.23
N ILE A 510 -10.06 13.58 -30.25
CA ILE A 510 -11.43 13.11 -30.38
C ILE A 510 -12.37 14.28 -30.05
N GLU A 511 -13.20 14.69 -30.97
CA GLU A 511 -14.28 15.65 -30.72
C GLU A 511 -15.47 14.92 -30.06
N ILE A 512 -15.90 15.38 -28.89
CA ILE A 512 -17.06 14.87 -28.19
C ILE A 512 -18.26 15.67 -28.67
N GLY A 513 -19.18 15.03 -29.37
CA GLY A 513 -20.37 15.71 -29.94
C GLY A 513 -21.39 16.12 -28.88
N ALA A 514 -21.63 15.29 -27.87
CA ALA A 514 -22.52 15.55 -26.75
C ALA A 514 -22.15 14.71 -25.52
N ALA A 515 -22.53 15.20 -24.34
CA ALA A 515 -22.24 14.55 -23.06
C ALA A 515 -22.78 13.12 -22.96
N ASP A 516 -23.97 12.86 -23.49
CA ASP A 516 -24.63 11.55 -23.49
C ASP A 516 -24.04 10.56 -24.51
N SER A 517 -23.36 11.03 -25.57
CA SER A 517 -22.72 10.19 -26.57
C SER A 517 -21.26 9.86 -26.27
N TYR A 518 -20.73 10.27 -25.12
CA TYR A 518 -19.31 10.13 -24.76
C TYR A 518 -18.80 8.70 -24.88
N SER A 519 -19.44 7.73 -24.24
CA SER A 519 -19.01 6.33 -24.29
C SER A 519 -19.02 5.77 -25.71
N GLN A 520 -20.01 6.16 -26.54
CA GLN A 520 -20.08 5.77 -27.95
C GLN A 520 -18.93 6.40 -28.76
N SER A 521 -18.62 7.68 -28.51
CA SER A 521 -17.50 8.36 -29.15
C SER A 521 -16.17 7.69 -28.82
N MET A 522 -15.96 7.30 -27.55
CA MET A 522 -14.75 6.57 -27.14
C MET A 522 -14.66 5.18 -27.79
N ARG A 523 -15.77 4.43 -27.82
CA ARG A 523 -15.82 3.11 -28.46
C ARG A 523 -15.55 3.17 -29.96
N ALA A 524 -15.97 4.21 -30.67
CA ALA A 524 -15.66 4.41 -32.07
C ALA A 524 -14.14 4.54 -32.36
N HIS A 525 -13.36 4.91 -31.32
CA HIS A 525 -11.90 4.98 -31.37
C HIS A 525 -11.21 3.79 -30.64
N GLY A 526 -11.95 2.70 -30.42
CA GLY A 526 -11.43 1.48 -29.78
C GLY A 526 -11.29 1.54 -28.26
N ILE A 527 -11.71 2.63 -27.60
CA ILE A 527 -11.58 2.82 -26.15
C ILE A 527 -12.83 2.35 -25.44
N ILE A 528 -12.68 1.41 -24.52
CA ILE A 528 -13.75 0.93 -23.64
C ILE A 528 -13.57 1.64 -22.29
N VAL A 529 -14.37 2.67 -22.01
CA VAL A 529 -14.26 3.46 -20.77
C VAL A 529 -14.84 2.74 -19.54
N GLU A 530 -15.81 1.87 -19.74
CA GLU A 530 -16.47 1.13 -18.68
C GLU A 530 -15.58 -0.01 -18.19
N HIS A 531 -15.20 0.04 -16.89
CA HIS A 531 -14.28 -0.92 -16.29
C HIS A 531 -14.79 -2.38 -16.39
N GLU A 532 -16.06 -2.60 -16.03
CA GLU A 532 -16.66 -3.95 -16.07
C GLU A 532 -16.71 -4.51 -17.49
N ALA A 533 -17.02 -3.68 -18.48
CA ALA A 533 -17.05 -4.10 -19.88
C ALA A 533 -15.64 -4.49 -20.38
N ARG A 534 -14.60 -3.71 -19.97
CA ARG A 534 -13.21 -4.06 -20.30
C ARG A 534 -12.79 -5.38 -19.66
N ALA A 535 -13.06 -5.56 -18.36
CA ALA A 535 -12.74 -6.78 -17.62
C ALA A 535 -13.46 -8.00 -18.22
N HIS A 536 -14.73 -7.87 -18.60
CA HIS A 536 -15.49 -8.91 -19.27
C HIS A 536 -14.86 -9.28 -20.62
N THR A 537 -14.54 -8.29 -21.45
CA THR A 537 -13.91 -8.49 -22.77
C THR A 537 -12.56 -9.21 -22.63
N ILE A 538 -11.73 -8.82 -21.64
CA ILE A 538 -10.45 -9.46 -21.37
C ILE A 538 -10.65 -10.93 -21.02
N MET A 539 -11.54 -11.23 -20.08
CA MET A 539 -11.73 -12.61 -19.60
C MET A 539 -12.35 -13.50 -20.67
N GLU A 540 -13.29 -13.00 -21.46
CA GLU A 540 -13.88 -13.73 -22.58
C GLU A 540 -12.82 -14.13 -23.62
N GLN A 541 -11.98 -13.15 -24.06
CA GLN A 541 -10.89 -13.42 -24.99
C GLN A 541 -9.86 -14.39 -24.41
N ALA A 542 -9.50 -14.23 -23.13
CA ALA A 542 -8.53 -15.09 -22.45
C ALA A 542 -9.01 -16.54 -22.37
N GLN A 543 -10.27 -16.77 -22.03
CA GLN A 543 -10.87 -18.11 -21.98
C GLN A 543 -10.93 -18.76 -23.38
N GLN A 544 -11.30 -17.99 -24.41
CA GLN A 544 -11.34 -18.47 -25.80
C GLN A 544 -9.93 -18.87 -26.27
N LEU A 545 -8.89 -18.13 -25.90
CA LEU A 545 -7.51 -18.47 -26.26
C LEU A 545 -7.00 -19.69 -25.49
N ALA A 546 -7.27 -19.80 -24.21
CA ALA A 546 -6.89 -20.95 -23.39
C ALA A 546 -7.55 -22.25 -23.90
N ALA A 547 -8.80 -22.18 -24.32
CA ALA A 547 -9.52 -23.33 -24.88
C ALA A 547 -8.86 -23.89 -26.17
N LYS A 548 -8.13 -23.09 -26.95
CA LYS A 548 -7.40 -23.56 -28.16
C LYS A 548 -6.28 -24.55 -27.83
N VAL A 549 -5.81 -24.58 -26.59
CA VAL A 549 -4.76 -25.49 -26.11
C VAL A 549 -5.29 -26.46 -25.04
N ASP A 550 -6.60 -26.71 -25.03
CA ASP A 550 -7.30 -27.54 -24.04
C ASP A 550 -7.02 -27.10 -22.60
N GLY A 551 -6.89 -25.80 -22.41
CA GLY A 551 -6.59 -25.18 -21.12
C GLY A 551 -7.73 -24.30 -20.61
N THR A 552 -7.60 -23.84 -19.39
CA THR A 552 -8.52 -22.92 -18.70
C THR A 552 -7.75 -21.82 -17.99
N ILE A 553 -8.39 -20.68 -17.74
CA ILE A 553 -7.86 -19.59 -16.90
C ILE A 553 -8.52 -19.69 -15.52
N ALA A 554 -7.73 -19.78 -14.47
CA ALA A 554 -8.23 -19.74 -13.10
C ALA A 554 -8.77 -18.34 -12.77
N ALA A 555 -9.85 -18.30 -11.97
CA ALA A 555 -10.42 -17.04 -11.51
C ALA A 555 -9.43 -16.29 -10.62
N ASP A 556 -9.10 -15.05 -11.01
CA ASP A 556 -8.23 -14.13 -10.26
C ASP A 556 -8.76 -12.71 -10.47
N ALA A 557 -9.67 -12.30 -9.58
CA ALA A 557 -10.32 -11.00 -9.68
C ALA A 557 -9.33 -9.84 -9.50
N GLY A 558 -8.30 -10.03 -8.68
CA GLY A 558 -7.27 -9.00 -8.45
C GLY A 558 -6.43 -8.76 -9.71
N LEU A 559 -5.92 -9.84 -10.33
CA LEU A 559 -5.16 -9.73 -11.58
C LEU A 559 -6.02 -9.16 -12.71
N LEU A 560 -7.28 -9.58 -12.82
CA LEU A 560 -8.19 -9.08 -13.85
C LEU A 560 -8.47 -7.58 -13.69
N ALA A 561 -8.71 -7.11 -12.48
CA ALA A 561 -8.92 -5.69 -12.19
C ALA A 561 -7.66 -4.87 -12.50
N GLU A 562 -6.48 -5.36 -12.10
CA GLU A 562 -5.20 -4.72 -12.41
C GLU A 562 -4.99 -4.61 -13.94
N VAL A 563 -5.17 -5.70 -14.69
CA VAL A 563 -5.00 -5.72 -16.14
C VAL A 563 -6.01 -4.81 -16.84
N ALA A 564 -7.27 -4.79 -16.39
CA ALA A 564 -8.31 -3.91 -16.93
C ALA A 564 -7.96 -2.42 -16.73
N ASN A 565 -7.26 -2.08 -15.64
CA ASN A 565 -6.80 -0.72 -15.37
C ASN A 565 -5.47 -0.36 -16.05
N LEU A 566 -4.85 -1.29 -16.79
CA LEU A 566 -3.63 -1.02 -17.58
C LEU A 566 -3.91 -0.83 -19.08
N VAL A 567 -5.14 -1.04 -19.53
CA VAL A 567 -5.49 -0.96 -20.95
C VAL A 567 -6.78 -0.16 -21.17
N GLU A 568 -6.89 0.46 -22.35
CA GLU A 568 -8.10 1.14 -22.84
C GLU A 568 -8.75 0.33 -23.97
N CYS A 569 -7.94 -0.36 -24.78
CA CYS A 569 -8.35 -1.18 -25.91
C CYS A 569 -7.76 -2.61 -25.75
N PRO A 570 -8.42 -3.50 -25.01
CA PRO A 570 -7.88 -4.80 -24.70
C PRO A 570 -7.92 -5.76 -25.90
N THR A 571 -6.75 -6.27 -26.28
CA THR A 571 -6.60 -7.41 -27.20
C THR A 571 -5.77 -8.49 -26.55
N ALA A 572 -6.39 -9.61 -26.20
CA ALA A 572 -5.69 -10.74 -25.60
C ALA A 572 -4.91 -11.55 -26.64
N PHE A 573 -3.80 -12.12 -26.21
CA PHE A 573 -2.97 -13.02 -27.02
C PHE A 573 -2.51 -14.23 -26.20
N LEU A 574 -2.28 -15.35 -26.91
CA LEU A 574 -1.72 -16.57 -26.31
C LEU A 574 -0.23 -16.62 -26.64
N GLY A 575 0.60 -16.67 -25.60
CA GLY A 575 2.03 -16.92 -25.72
C GLY A 575 2.42 -18.28 -25.15
N SER A 576 3.62 -18.74 -25.49
CA SER A 576 4.18 -20.02 -25.09
C SER A 576 5.60 -19.87 -24.50
N PHE A 577 6.03 -20.89 -23.78
CA PHE A 577 7.41 -21.03 -23.31
C PHE A 577 7.84 -22.51 -23.36
N GLU A 578 9.12 -22.75 -23.25
CA GLU A 578 9.70 -24.09 -23.35
C GLU A 578 9.22 -25.00 -22.21
N GLU A 579 8.75 -26.21 -22.51
CA GLU A 579 8.28 -27.19 -21.51
C GLU A 579 9.32 -27.54 -20.43
N ALA A 580 10.60 -27.39 -20.75
CA ALA A 580 11.68 -27.63 -19.78
C ALA A 580 11.57 -26.75 -18.51
N TYR A 581 10.97 -25.56 -18.61
CA TYR A 581 10.76 -24.72 -17.44
C TYR A 581 9.68 -25.27 -16.50
N LEU A 582 8.82 -26.18 -16.92
CA LEU A 582 7.85 -26.84 -16.04
C LEU A 582 8.49 -27.75 -14.98
N GLU A 583 9.81 -28.01 -15.06
CA GLU A 583 10.58 -28.66 -14.01
C GLU A 583 10.78 -27.78 -12.78
N LEU A 584 10.66 -26.46 -12.94
CA LEU A 584 10.66 -25.52 -11.82
C LEU A 584 9.37 -25.67 -10.98
N PRO A 585 9.40 -25.30 -9.70
CA PRO A 585 8.18 -25.20 -8.91
C PRO A 585 7.15 -24.32 -9.63
N GLN A 586 5.94 -24.80 -9.80
CA GLN A 586 4.90 -24.07 -10.55
C GLN A 586 4.59 -22.71 -9.96
N GLU A 587 4.73 -22.57 -8.64
CA GLU A 587 4.51 -21.31 -7.93
C GLU A 587 5.53 -20.23 -8.32
N VAL A 588 6.76 -20.63 -8.67
CA VAL A 588 7.78 -19.72 -9.22
C VAL A 588 7.32 -19.18 -10.57
N LEU A 589 6.90 -20.08 -11.47
CA LEU A 589 6.44 -19.71 -12.81
C LEU A 589 5.19 -18.80 -12.73
N VAL A 590 4.23 -19.17 -11.89
CA VAL A 590 3.00 -18.41 -11.66
C VAL A 590 3.30 -17.03 -11.07
N SER A 591 4.21 -16.95 -10.11
CA SER A 591 4.63 -15.67 -9.51
C SER A 591 5.25 -14.75 -10.56
N VAL A 592 6.15 -15.27 -11.39
CA VAL A 592 6.76 -14.51 -12.50
C VAL A 592 5.69 -14.03 -13.48
N MET A 593 4.80 -14.90 -13.94
CA MET A 593 3.74 -14.55 -14.87
C MET A 593 2.80 -13.49 -14.30
N LYS A 594 2.28 -13.68 -13.08
CA LYS A 594 1.27 -12.78 -12.52
C LYS A 594 1.87 -11.46 -12.01
N LYS A 595 2.89 -11.52 -11.14
CA LYS A 595 3.39 -10.32 -10.43
C LYS A 595 4.31 -9.47 -11.29
N HIS A 596 5.12 -10.10 -12.16
CA HIS A 596 6.08 -9.36 -12.94
C HIS A 596 5.58 -8.99 -14.34
N GLN A 597 4.70 -9.82 -14.94
CA GLN A 597 4.27 -9.62 -16.31
C GLN A 597 2.76 -9.38 -16.48
N ARG A 598 1.94 -9.55 -15.42
CA ARG A 598 0.46 -9.43 -15.45
C ARG A 598 -0.16 -10.39 -16.49
N TYR A 599 0.43 -11.58 -16.65
CA TYR A 599 -0.10 -12.63 -17.52
C TYR A 599 -1.01 -13.58 -16.74
N PHE A 600 -1.97 -14.14 -17.44
CA PHE A 600 -2.86 -15.19 -16.93
C PHE A 600 -2.24 -16.56 -17.27
N PRO A 601 -1.83 -17.37 -16.26
CA PRO A 601 -1.36 -18.73 -16.48
C PRO A 601 -2.47 -19.62 -17.04
N VAL A 602 -2.11 -20.52 -17.95
CA VAL A 602 -3.06 -21.49 -18.55
C VAL A 602 -2.93 -22.83 -17.84
N TRP A 603 -4.05 -23.38 -17.42
CA TRP A 603 -4.12 -24.61 -16.62
C TRP A 603 -4.87 -25.72 -17.34
N ARG A 604 -4.52 -26.99 -17.07
CA ARG A 604 -5.35 -28.14 -17.36
C ARG A 604 -5.57 -28.90 -16.06
N ALA A 605 -6.77 -28.80 -15.48
CA ALA A 605 -7.03 -29.15 -14.10
C ALA A 605 -6.01 -28.45 -13.16
N ASP A 606 -5.26 -29.19 -12.35
CA ASP A 606 -4.27 -28.64 -11.41
C ASP A 606 -2.84 -28.54 -11.98
N ARG A 607 -2.67 -28.81 -13.28
CA ARG A 607 -1.37 -28.78 -13.94
C ARG A 607 -1.22 -27.51 -14.78
N LEU A 608 -0.14 -26.76 -14.54
CA LEU A 608 0.25 -25.63 -15.35
C LEU A 608 0.66 -26.13 -16.75
N LEU A 609 0.17 -25.45 -17.80
CA LEU A 609 0.59 -25.68 -19.18
C LEU A 609 1.70 -24.69 -19.58
N PRO A 610 2.51 -25.00 -20.61
CA PRO A 610 3.57 -24.12 -21.09
C PRO A 610 3.02 -22.95 -21.92
N PHE A 611 1.93 -22.34 -21.45
CA PHE A 611 1.22 -21.24 -22.11
C PHE A 611 0.81 -20.17 -21.10
N PHE A 612 0.68 -18.95 -21.60
CA PHE A 612 0.14 -17.82 -20.85
C PHE A 612 -0.75 -16.97 -21.76
N VAL A 613 -1.68 -16.24 -21.18
CA VAL A 613 -2.43 -15.22 -21.89
C VAL A 613 -1.98 -13.86 -21.41
N GLY A 614 -1.53 -13.02 -22.35
CA GLY A 614 -1.26 -11.61 -22.14
C GLY A 614 -2.35 -10.74 -22.77
N VAL A 615 -2.40 -9.47 -22.41
CA VAL A 615 -3.35 -8.49 -22.96
C VAL A 615 -2.59 -7.29 -23.46
N ARG A 616 -2.74 -6.94 -24.72
CA ARG A 616 -2.20 -5.75 -25.37
C ARG A 616 -3.14 -4.56 -25.19
N ASN A 617 -2.59 -3.35 -25.06
CA ASN A 617 -3.35 -2.11 -25.15
C ASN A 617 -3.34 -1.59 -26.60
N GLY A 618 -4.24 -2.09 -27.42
CA GLY A 618 -4.34 -1.77 -28.84
C GLY A 618 -5.08 -2.86 -29.60
N ASP A 619 -5.17 -2.71 -30.90
CA ASP A 619 -5.82 -3.67 -31.79
C ASP A 619 -4.92 -4.90 -32.10
N ALA A 620 -5.38 -5.76 -33.02
CA ALA A 620 -4.65 -6.96 -33.42
C ALA A 620 -3.55 -6.71 -34.48
N THR A 621 -3.25 -5.47 -34.81
CA THR A 621 -2.20 -5.11 -35.78
C THR A 621 -0.84 -5.58 -35.27
N SER A 622 -0.08 -6.31 -36.08
CA SER A 622 1.22 -6.88 -35.72
C SER A 622 1.23 -7.74 -34.46
N LEU A 623 0.10 -8.34 -34.07
CA LEU A 623 -0.03 -9.11 -32.83
C LEU A 623 0.99 -10.24 -32.71
N ALA A 624 1.38 -10.88 -33.81
CA ALA A 624 2.41 -11.93 -33.81
C ALA A 624 3.77 -11.41 -33.30
N GLN A 625 4.15 -10.17 -33.63
CA GLN A 625 5.39 -9.55 -33.15
C GLN A 625 5.31 -9.23 -31.65
N VAL A 626 4.15 -8.76 -31.19
CA VAL A 626 3.89 -8.52 -29.76
C VAL A 626 3.98 -9.84 -28.97
N VAL A 627 3.42 -10.93 -29.48
CA VAL A 627 3.52 -12.26 -28.86
C VAL A 627 4.98 -12.70 -28.77
N GLU A 628 5.74 -12.62 -29.86
CA GLU A 628 7.18 -12.98 -29.89
C GLU A 628 7.98 -12.19 -28.85
N GLY A 629 7.73 -10.87 -28.73
CA GLY A 629 8.36 -10.03 -27.73
C GLY A 629 8.04 -10.46 -26.28
N ASN A 630 6.76 -10.72 -25.99
CA ASN A 630 6.33 -11.19 -24.67
C ASN A 630 6.86 -12.59 -24.32
N GLU A 631 6.92 -13.51 -25.32
CA GLU A 631 7.57 -14.83 -25.13
C GLU A 631 9.08 -14.70 -24.85
N HIS A 632 9.75 -13.75 -25.51
CA HIS A 632 11.16 -13.47 -25.22
C HIS A 632 11.36 -13.02 -23.77
N VAL A 633 10.52 -12.12 -23.27
CA VAL A 633 10.61 -11.61 -21.91
C VAL A 633 10.37 -12.73 -20.89
N ILE A 634 9.31 -13.52 -21.05
CA ILE A 634 9.02 -14.60 -20.11
C ILE A 634 10.13 -15.65 -20.08
N ARG A 635 10.71 -15.96 -21.25
CA ARG A 635 11.87 -16.88 -21.38
C ARG A 635 13.09 -16.36 -20.60
N ALA A 636 13.40 -15.06 -20.70
CA ALA A 636 14.50 -14.46 -19.96
C ALA A 636 14.26 -14.51 -18.43
N ARG A 637 13.04 -14.26 -17.98
CA ARG A 637 12.65 -14.35 -16.57
C ARG A 637 12.72 -15.78 -16.03
N PHE A 638 12.28 -16.76 -16.83
CA PHE A 638 12.37 -18.17 -16.44
C PHE A 638 13.80 -18.70 -16.47
N ALA A 639 14.65 -18.20 -17.37
CA ALA A 639 16.07 -18.51 -17.37
C ALA A 639 16.75 -18.02 -16.07
N ASP A 640 16.43 -16.81 -15.59
CA ASP A 640 16.87 -16.31 -14.29
C ASP A 640 16.42 -17.25 -13.15
N ALA A 641 15.11 -17.54 -13.09
CA ALA A 641 14.58 -18.42 -12.06
C ALA A 641 15.24 -19.81 -12.09
N SER A 642 15.44 -20.38 -13.28
CA SER A 642 16.14 -21.64 -13.45
C SER A 642 17.60 -21.60 -12.99
N TYR A 643 18.31 -20.49 -13.26
CA TYR A 643 19.68 -20.30 -12.78
C TYR A 643 19.71 -20.29 -11.24
N PHE A 644 18.83 -19.53 -10.59
CA PHE A 644 18.78 -19.46 -9.13
C PHE A 644 18.43 -20.81 -8.49
N VAL A 645 17.39 -21.49 -8.97
CA VAL A 645 17.02 -22.81 -8.46
C VAL A 645 18.15 -23.82 -8.64
N ARG A 646 18.82 -23.82 -9.79
CA ARG A 646 19.93 -24.72 -10.09
C ARG A 646 21.15 -24.46 -9.20
N ASP A 647 21.45 -23.20 -8.90
CA ASP A 647 22.53 -22.83 -7.98
C ASP A 647 22.17 -23.21 -6.53
N ASP A 648 20.95 -22.94 -6.12
CA ASP A 648 20.45 -23.31 -4.79
C ASP A 648 20.49 -24.82 -4.55
N LEU A 649 20.15 -25.63 -5.56
CA LEU A 649 20.17 -27.09 -5.48
C LEU A 649 21.57 -27.72 -5.34
N ARG A 650 22.64 -26.93 -5.45
CA ARG A 650 24.01 -27.39 -5.08
C ARG A 650 24.20 -27.50 -3.56
N HIS A 651 23.24 -26.98 -2.79
CA HIS A 651 23.23 -27.00 -1.33
C HIS A 651 21.96 -27.70 -0.82
N ASP A 652 22.07 -28.35 0.29
CA ASP A 652 20.90 -28.85 1.01
C ASP A 652 20.27 -27.76 1.90
N LEU A 653 19.05 -27.97 2.33
CA LEU A 653 18.33 -27.00 3.16
C LEU A 653 19.01 -26.77 4.52
N ALA A 654 19.69 -27.79 5.07
CA ALA A 654 20.46 -27.67 6.28
C ALA A 654 21.71 -26.78 6.11
N GLY A 655 22.34 -26.82 4.92
CA GLY A 655 23.41 -25.91 4.54
C GLY A 655 22.97 -24.46 4.48
N PHE A 656 21.77 -24.20 3.95
CA PHE A 656 21.19 -22.84 3.99
C PHE A 656 20.92 -22.37 5.41
N ARG A 657 20.47 -23.26 6.30
CA ARG A 657 20.24 -22.90 7.71
C ARG A 657 21.51 -22.31 8.35
N SER A 658 22.67 -22.85 8.10
CA SER A 658 23.92 -22.31 8.64
C SER A 658 24.23 -20.89 8.16
N ARG A 659 23.82 -20.53 6.93
CA ARG A 659 24.00 -19.19 6.35
C ARG A 659 23.09 -18.14 6.99
N LEU A 660 22.01 -18.54 7.68
CA LEU A 660 21.15 -17.62 8.43
C LEU A 660 21.89 -16.85 9.54
N ALA A 661 23.06 -17.35 9.97
CA ALA A 661 23.94 -16.63 10.90
C ALA A 661 24.40 -15.27 10.37
N ARG A 662 24.41 -15.08 9.03
CA ARG A 662 24.77 -13.82 8.38
C ARG A 662 23.60 -12.85 8.19
N LEU A 663 22.37 -13.33 8.37
CA LEU A 663 21.16 -12.52 8.26
C LEU A 663 20.76 -12.02 9.64
N THR A 664 21.01 -10.77 9.95
CA THR A 664 20.66 -10.16 11.23
C THR A 664 19.15 -10.00 11.32
N PHE A 665 18.50 -10.57 12.36
CA PHE A 665 17.13 -10.28 12.70
C PHE A 665 17.04 -8.93 13.43
N HIS A 666 17.79 -8.78 14.51
CA HIS A 666 17.95 -7.53 15.24
C HIS A 666 19.24 -7.58 16.07
N GLU A 667 19.96 -6.45 16.22
CA GLU A 667 21.25 -6.38 16.90
C GLU A 667 21.27 -7.05 18.28
N GLN A 668 20.21 -6.85 19.07
CA GLN A 668 20.10 -7.42 20.43
C GLN A 668 19.37 -8.78 20.48
N LEU A 669 18.69 -9.18 19.41
CA LEU A 669 17.98 -10.47 19.33
C LEU A 669 18.73 -11.51 18.48
N GLY A 670 19.87 -11.12 17.89
CA GLY A 670 20.73 -11.98 17.11
C GLY A 670 20.32 -12.13 15.64
N SER A 671 20.84 -13.17 15.02
CA SER A 671 20.64 -13.50 13.61
C SER A 671 19.31 -14.25 13.37
N MET A 672 18.98 -14.49 12.10
CA MET A 672 17.88 -15.36 11.72
C MET A 672 18.12 -16.81 12.12
N LEU A 673 19.39 -17.24 12.26
CA LEU A 673 19.74 -18.56 12.82
C LEU A 673 19.33 -18.64 14.30
N ASP A 674 19.67 -17.59 15.07
CA ASP A 674 19.30 -17.52 16.49
C ASP A 674 17.78 -17.50 16.66
N LYS A 675 17.06 -16.74 15.79
CA LYS A 675 15.60 -16.74 15.76
C LYS A 675 15.03 -18.13 15.44
N SER A 676 15.57 -18.83 14.42
CA SER A 676 15.12 -20.18 14.07
C SER A 676 15.32 -21.17 15.23
N ALA A 677 16.45 -21.08 15.95
CA ALA A 677 16.72 -21.89 17.14
C ALA A 677 15.73 -21.57 18.30
N ARG A 678 15.39 -20.29 18.50
CA ARG A 678 14.36 -19.92 19.48
C ARG A 678 12.98 -20.45 19.10
N VAL A 679 12.59 -20.34 17.82
CA VAL A 679 11.31 -20.86 17.32
C VAL A 679 11.20 -22.37 17.59
N GLU A 680 12.25 -23.14 17.34
CA GLU A 680 12.32 -24.58 17.64
C GLU A 680 12.08 -24.86 19.15
N THR A 681 12.78 -24.13 20.03
CA THR A 681 12.61 -24.23 21.49
C THR A 681 11.22 -23.80 21.94
N ILE A 682 10.66 -22.74 21.33
CA ILE A 682 9.31 -22.26 21.65
C ILE A 682 8.26 -23.27 21.24
N VAL A 683 8.39 -23.91 20.07
CA VAL A 683 7.49 -25.00 19.63
C VAL A 683 7.46 -26.13 20.68
N GLU A 684 8.64 -26.56 21.19
CA GLU A 684 8.72 -27.57 22.23
C GLU A 684 7.98 -27.14 23.50
N ARG A 685 8.10 -25.88 23.91
CA ARG A 685 7.42 -25.35 25.12
C ARG A 685 5.92 -25.10 24.91
N LEU A 686 5.49 -24.76 23.70
CA LEU A 686 4.07 -24.58 23.36
C LEU A 686 3.36 -25.96 23.19
N ALA A 687 4.08 -27.03 22.88
CA ALA A 687 3.49 -28.34 22.60
C ALA A 687 2.52 -28.82 23.66
N PRO A 688 2.82 -28.78 24.99
CA PRO A 688 1.86 -29.15 26.01
C PRO A 688 0.65 -28.20 26.09
N LEU A 689 0.83 -26.90 25.85
CA LEU A 689 -0.24 -25.89 25.87
C LEU A 689 -1.19 -26.06 24.68
N LEU A 690 -0.68 -26.50 23.54
CA LEU A 690 -1.42 -26.80 22.33
C LEU A 690 -1.90 -28.24 22.23
N GLN A 691 -1.57 -29.10 23.22
CA GLN A 691 -1.83 -30.54 23.22
C GLN A 691 -1.25 -31.25 21.98
N LEU A 692 -0.11 -30.76 21.50
CA LEU A 692 0.59 -31.25 20.30
C LEU A 692 1.41 -32.50 20.66
N VAL A 693 0.85 -33.69 20.47
CA VAL A 693 1.52 -34.96 20.83
C VAL A 693 2.04 -35.67 19.58
N SER A 694 1.14 -36.06 18.68
CA SER A 694 1.48 -36.90 17.51
C SER A 694 2.26 -36.15 16.44
N GLU A 695 2.02 -34.85 16.28
CA GLU A 695 2.65 -34.01 15.26
C GLU A 695 3.89 -33.24 15.76
N LEU A 696 4.26 -33.41 17.04
CA LEU A 696 5.41 -32.72 17.62
C LEU A 696 6.74 -32.95 16.86
N PRO A 697 7.08 -34.19 16.44
CA PRO A 697 8.30 -34.38 15.65
C PRO A 697 8.30 -33.67 14.31
N VAL A 698 7.12 -33.56 13.67
CA VAL A 698 6.95 -32.80 12.44
C VAL A 698 7.13 -31.29 12.70
N ALA A 699 6.53 -30.76 13.76
CA ALA A 699 6.64 -29.37 14.14
C ALA A 699 8.08 -28.96 14.47
N LEU A 700 8.81 -29.79 15.24
CA LEU A 700 10.20 -29.53 15.58
C LEU A 700 11.10 -29.53 14.33
N ARG A 701 10.91 -30.55 13.45
CA ARG A 701 11.71 -30.59 12.21
C ARG A 701 11.38 -29.41 11.29
N ALA A 702 10.12 -29.05 11.18
CA ALA A 702 9.70 -27.87 10.41
C ALA A 702 10.24 -26.57 11.03
N ALA A 703 10.19 -26.40 12.35
CA ALA A 703 10.75 -25.25 13.04
C ALA A 703 12.27 -25.12 12.83
N HIS A 704 12.99 -26.25 12.82
CA HIS A 704 14.41 -26.29 12.54
C HIS A 704 14.75 -25.74 11.17
N LEU A 705 13.92 -26.01 10.15
CA LEU A 705 14.20 -25.68 8.74
C LEU A 705 13.41 -24.46 8.22
N CYS A 706 12.42 -23.96 8.95
CA CYS A 706 11.40 -23.04 8.44
C CYS A 706 11.90 -21.70 7.88
N LYS A 707 13.10 -21.26 8.24
CA LYS A 707 13.68 -20.00 7.77
C LYS A 707 14.88 -20.21 6.82
N ALA A 708 15.25 -21.47 6.56
CA ALA A 708 16.45 -21.79 5.83
C ALA A 708 16.44 -21.24 4.39
N ASP A 709 15.28 -21.22 3.75
CA ASP A 709 15.10 -20.70 2.39
C ASP A 709 15.37 -19.20 2.23
N LEU A 710 15.34 -18.40 3.30
CA LEU A 710 15.71 -16.99 3.29
C LEU A 710 17.18 -16.77 2.87
N ALA A 711 18.02 -17.78 3.02
CA ALA A 711 19.43 -17.75 2.60
C ALA A 711 19.64 -18.31 1.18
N SER A 712 18.59 -18.74 0.49
CA SER A 712 18.62 -19.18 -0.90
C SER A 712 18.63 -17.96 -1.84
N ARG A 713 19.29 -18.11 -3.00
CA ARG A 713 19.27 -17.04 -4.02
C ARG A 713 17.87 -16.76 -4.55
N MET A 714 17.09 -17.81 -4.72
CA MET A 714 15.72 -17.67 -5.23
C MET A 714 14.84 -16.79 -4.32
N VAL A 715 14.91 -16.96 -3.00
CA VAL A 715 14.13 -16.15 -2.06
C VAL A 715 14.73 -14.75 -1.88
N VAL A 716 16.04 -14.58 -2.01
CA VAL A 716 16.69 -13.26 -1.99
C VAL A 716 16.20 -12.41 -3.17
N GLU A 717 16.09 -12.98 -4.36
CA GLU A 717 15.61 -12.29 -5.57
C GLU A 717 14.07 -12.14 -5.58
N MET A 718 13.36 -13.17 -5.13
CA MET A 718 11.89 -13.22 -5.10
C MET A 718 11.39 -13.49 -3.68
N THR A 719 11.45 -12.48 -2.83
CA THR A 719 11.09 -12.57 -1.40
C THR A 719 9.66 -13.09 -1.16
N ALA A 720 8.75 -12.89 -2.11
CA ALA A 720 7.39 -13.39 -2.05
C ALA A 720 7.30 -14.94 -2.08
N LEU A 721 8.38 -15.63 -2.46
CA LEU A 721 8.45 -17.09 -2.50
C LEU A 721 9.01 -17.70 -1.22
N GLN A 722 9.23 -16.91 -0.17
CA GLN A 722 9.60 -17.43 1.14
C GLN A 722 8.55 -18.44 1.64
N GLY A 723 9.02 -19.55 2.19
CA GLY A 723 8.17 -20.69 2.58
C GLY A 723 7.87 -21.62 1.42
N VAL A 724 7.43 -21.12 0.27
CA VAL A 724 7.19 -21.90 -0.95
C VAL A 724 8.47 -22.60 -1.39
N MET A 725 9.57 -21.87 -1.48
CA MET A 725 10.88 -22.46 -1.82
C MET A 725 11.39 -23.36 -0.72
N GLY A 726 11.13 -23.03 0.54
CA GLY A 726 11.41 -23.89 1.68
C GLY A 726 10.73 -25.24 1.54
N ARG A 727 9.46 -25.30 1.18
CA ARG A 727 8.72 -26.52 0.88
C ARG A 727 9.32 -27.28 -0.30
N ALA A 728 9.56 -26.58 -1.40
CA ALA A 728 10.08 -27.20 -2.63
C ALA A 728 11.47 -27.84 -2.40
N TYR A 729 12.36 -27.13 -1.71
CA TYR A 729 13.69 -27.63 -1.40
C TYR A 729 13.68 -28.74 -0.33
N ALA A 730 12.76 -28.66 0.66
CA ALA A 730 12.59 -29.73 1.65
C ALA A 730 12.15 -31.05 0.98
N LEU A 731 11.15 -31.01 0.09
CA LEU A 731 10.69 -32.17 -0.66
C LEU A 731 11.82 -32.78 -1.52
N ARG A 732 12.59 -31.95 -2.20
CA ARG A 732 13.74 -32.41 -3.00
C ARG A 732 14.89 -32.98 -2.16
N ALA A 733 15.05 -32.50 -0.92
CA ALA A 733 16.00 -33.06 0.05
C ALA A 733 15.51 -34.35 0.72
N GLY A 734 14.31 -34.82 0.40
CA GLY A 734 13.72 -36.04 0.97
C GLY A 734 13.05 -35.86 2.33
N GLU A 735 12.75 -34.65 2.75
CA GLU A 735 11.97 -34.39 3.97
C GLU A 735 10.51 -34.90 3.79
N PRO A 736 9.89 -35.35 4.86
CA PRO A 736 8.49 -35.78 4.82
C PRO A 736 7.57 -34.64 4.29
N PRO A 737 6.54 -34.96 3.49
CA PRO A 737 5.62 -33.94 2.96
C PRO A 737 4.98 -33.08 4.06
N ALA A 738 4.65 -33.64 5.21
CA ALA A 738 4.10 -32.90 6.35
C ALA A 738 5.07 -31.84 6.91
N VAL A 739 6.39 -32.14 6.92
CA VAL A 739 7.43 -31.18 7.32
C VAL A 739 7.53 -30.07 6.28
N ALA A 740 7.57 -30.43 4.99
CA ALA A 740 7.65 -29.48 3.91
C ALA A 740 6.45 -28.52 3.87
N GLN A 741 5.23 -29.03 4.05
CA GLN A 741 4.02 -28.22 4.15
C GLN A 741 4.06 -27.27 5.37
N ALA A 742 4.51 -27.76 6.53
CA ALA A 742 4.62 -26.93 7.72
C ALA A 742 5.66 -25.82 7.55
N ILE A 743 6.74 -26.05 6.78
CA ILE A 743 7.73 -25.03 6.42
C ILE A 743 7.08 -23.89 5.60
N GLU A 744 6.21 -24.19 4.65
CA GLU A 744 5.50 -23.17 3.90
C GLU A 744 4.43 -22.48 4.76
N GLN A 745 3.58 -23.28 5.38
CA GLN A 745 2.37 -22.78 6.04
C GLN A 745 2.64 -22.01 7.34
N HIS A 746 3.86 -22.04 7.89
CA HIS A 746 4.18 -21.22 9.06
C HIS A 746 4.12 -19.72 8.79
N TYR A 747 4.21 -19.29 7.53
CA TYR A 747 4.01 -17.89 7.13
C TYR A 747 2.53 -17.50 7.04
N TRP A 748 1.60 -18.47 6.98
CA TRP A 748 0.16 -18.21 6.87
C TRP A 748 -0.46 -17.81 8.22
N PRO A 749 -1.50 -16.94 8.24
CA PRO A 749 -1.87 -16.02 7.17
C PRO A 749 -0.88 -14.86 7.04
N GLN A 750 -0.67 -14.30 5.83
CA GLN A 750 0.15 -13.10 5.60
C GLN A 750 -0.70 -11.83 5.59
N ALA A 751 -1.98 -11.95 5.24
CA ALA A 751 -2.97 -10.88 5.23
C ALA A 751 -4.34 -11.37 5.76
N ALA A 752 -5.27 -10.44 5.96
CA ALA A 752 -6.64 -10.79 6.30
C ALA A 752 -7.30 -11.57 5.14
N GLY A 753 -7.95 -12.68 5.46
CA GLY A 753 -8.60 -13.56 4.47
C GLY A 753 -7.70 -14.61 3.81
N ASP A 754 -6.40 -14.61 4.10
CA ASP A 754 -5.49 -15.67 3.65
C ASP A 754 -5.82 -17.03 4.27
N PRO A 755 -5.43 -18.16 3.62
CA PRO A 755 -5.56 -19.47 4.20
C PRO A 755 -4.82 -19.61 5.53
N LEU A 756 -5.32 -20.47 6.39
CA LEU A 756 -4.72 -20.77 7.69
C LEU A 756 -3.85 -22.03 7.61
N PRO A 757 -2.87 -22.20 8.53
CA PRO A 757 -2.10 -23.44 8.63
C PRO A 757 -3.02 -24.64 8.78
N GLU A 758 -2.88 -25.65 7.92
CA GLU A 758 -3.79 -26.81 7.86
C GLU A 758 -3.54 -27.82 8.97
N SER A 759 -2.26 -28.07 9.28
CA SER A 759 -1.87 -29.04 10.33
C SER A 759 -1.63 -28.36 11.68
N ALA A 760 -1.72 -29.12 12.75
CA ALA A 760 -1.39 -28.66 14.10
C ALA A 760 0.12 -28.33 14.21
N ALA A 761 0.97 -29.09 13.52
CA ALA A 761 2.40 -28.82 13.42
C ALA A 761 2.68 -27.45 12.76
N ALA A 762 2.06 -27.16 11.62
CA ALA A 762 2.23 -25.88 10.93
C ALA A 762 1.73 -24.70 11.79
N ALA A 763 0.58 -24.86 12.44
CA ALA A 763 0.03 -23.84 13.34
C ALA A 763 0.94 -23.56 14.55
N ALA A 764 1.54 -24.61 15.13
CA ALA A 764 2.46 -24.46 16.25
C ALA A 764 3.73 -23.68 15.86
N VAL A 765 4.31 -23.95 14.68
CA VAL A 765 5.46 -23.21 14.16
C VAL A 765 5.07 -21.75 13.82
N ALA A 766 3.90 -21.55 13.22
CA ALA A 766 3.38 -20.23 12.89
C ALA A 766 3.15 -19.35 14.13
N LEU A 767 2.59 -19.93 15.20
CA LEU A 767 2.41 -19.25 16.48
C LEU A 767 3.74 -18.94 17.16
N ALA A 768 4.68 -19.92 17.18
CA ALA A 768 6.00 -19.75 17.77
C ALA A 768 6.79 -18.60 17.12
N ASP A 769 6.81 -18.52 15.79
CA ASP A 769 7.51 -17.48 15.03
C ASP A 769 6.94 -16.07 15.31
N ARG A 770 5.60 -15.95 15.37
CA ARG A 770 4.93 -14.68 15.66
C ARG A 770 5.10 -14.23 17.10
N LEU A 771 4.97 -15.17 18.05
CA LEU A 771 5.12 -14.88 19.46
C LEU A 771 6.59 -14.54 19.82
N ASP A 772 7.58 -15.19 19.19
CA ASP A 772 9.01 -14.80 19.31
C ASP A 772 9.22 -13.36 18.88
N THR A 773 8.66 -12.99 17.72
CA THR A 773 8.78 -11.64 17.17
C THR A 773 8.14 -10.61 18.10
N LEU A 774 6.90 -10.85 18.55
CA LEU A 774 6.18 -9.94 19.44
C LEU A 774 6.91 -9.80 20.78
N CYS A 775 7.24 -10.92 21.41
CA CYS A 775 7.89 -10.93 22.71
C CYS A 775 9.25 -10.21 22.69
N GLY A 776 10.11 -10.51 21.71
CA GLY A 776 11.43 -9.93 21.60
C GLY A 776 11.42 -8.43 21.31
N LEU A 777 10.58 -7.97 20.37
CA LEU A 777 10.54 -6.57 19.98
C LEU A 777 9.81 -5.67 21.03
N PHE A 778 8.80 -6.20 21.71
CA PHE A 778 8.19 -5.49 22.83
C PHE A 778 9.16 -5.36 24.03
N ALA A 779 10.01 -6.33 24.27
CA ALA A 779 11.06 -6.23 25.27
C ALA A 779 12.08 -5.10 24.98
N LEU A 780 12.27 -4.76 23.70
CA LEU A 780 13.10 -3.65 23.23
C LEU A 780 12.36 -2.32 23.15
N GLY A 781 11.07 -2.28 23.48
CA GLY A 781 10.25 -1.07 23.36
C GLY A 781 9.92 -0.68 21.90
N LEU A 782 10.15 -1.56 20.94
CA LEU A 782 9.89 -1.31 19.52
C LEU A 782 8.42 -1.57 19.19
N VAL A 783 7.54 -0.71 19.70
CA VAL A 783 6.08 -0.81 19.50
C VAL A 783 5.67 0.02 18.28
N PRO A 784 4.73 -0.45 17.44
CA PRO A 784 4.23 0.31 16.29
C PRO A 784 3.56 1.62 16.71
N THR A 785 3.94 2.74 16.05
CA THR A 785 3.39 4.07 16.30
C THR A 785 2.74 4.63 15.03
N GLY A 786 1.51 5.16 15.14
CA GLY A 786 0.78 5.72 13.98
C GLY A 786 0.74 4.75 12.79
N SER A 787 1.22 5.16 11.62
CA SER A 787 1.31 4.32 10.42
C SER A 787 2.58 3.45 10.37
N ALA A 788 3.60 3.72 11.20
CA ALA A 788 4.89 3.03 11.16
C ALA A 788 4.83 1.66 11.87
N ASP A 789 5.14 0.60 11.13
CA ASP A 789 5.28 -0.79 11.63
C ASP A 789 6.35 -1.53 10.82
N PRO A 790 7.63 -1.18 10.98
CA PRO A 790 8.72 -1.72 10.15
C PRO A 790 8.93 -3.24 10.31
N PHE A 791 8.49 -3.82 11.42
CA PHE A 791 8.62 -5.25 11.71
C PHE A 791 7.34 -6.05 11.49
N GLY A 792 6.24 -5.42 11.06
CA GLY A 792 4.97 -6.08 10.79
C GLY A 792 4.29 -6.66 12.04
N LEU A 793 4.47 -6.02 13.20
CA LEU A 793 3.93 -6.50 14.48
C LEU A 793 2.40 -6.57 14.50
N ARG A 794 1.73 -5.63 13.77
CA ARG A 794 0.26 -5.68 13.65
C ARG A 794 -0.20 -6.93 12.92
N ARG A 795 0.52 -7.32 11.86
CA ARG A 795 0.23 -8.56 11.12
C ARG A 795 0.56 -9.80 11.95
N ALA A 796 1.66 -9.78 12.68
CA ALA A 796 2.02 -10.88 13.58
C ALA A 796 0.95 -11.12 14.65
N ALA A 797 0.49 -10.05 15.32
CA ALA A 797 -0.55 -10.13 16.35
C ALA A 797 -1.92 -10.56 15.77
N LEU A 798 -2.31 -10.02 14.59
CA LEU A 798 -3.53 -10.44 13.90
C LEU A 798 -3.45 -11.92 13.49
N GLY A 799 -2.31 -12.37 12.97
CA GLY A 799 -2.09 -13.77 12.60
C GLY A 799 -2.21 -14.74 13.78
N VAL A 800 -1.74 -14.35 14.98
CA VAL A 800 -1.97 -15.14 16.21
C VAL A 800 -3.47 -15.30 16.47
N VAL A 801 -4.23 -14.20 16.42
CA VAL A 801 -5.69 -14.22 16.62
C VAL A 801 -6.37 -15.11 15.57
N GLN A 802 -6.08 -14.89 14.29
CA GLN A 802 -6.72 -15.64 13.19
C GLN A 802 -6.44 -17.14 13.25
N ILE A 803 -5.21 -17.56 13.57
CA ILE A 803 -4.86 -18.98 13.72
C ILE A 803 -5.66 -19.61 14.87
N LEU A 804 -5.71 -18.96 16.03
CA LEU A 804 -6.43 -19.51 17.19
C LEU A 804 -7.94 -19.59 16.97
N LEU A 805 -8.53 -18.55 16.36
CA LEU A 805 -9.97 -18.54 16.06
C LEU A 805 -10.31 -19.55 14.96
N GLY A 806 -9.62 -19.51 13.83
CA GLY A 806 -9.96 -20.36 12.69
C GLY A 806 -9.69 -21.85 12.90
N ARG A 807 -8.75 -22.18 13.79
CA ARG A 807 -8.49 -23.57 14.19
C ARG A 807 -9.27 -24.00 15.43
N THR A 808 -10.10 -23.13 15.98
CA THR A 808 -10.85 -23.40 17.24
C THR A 808 -9.93 -23.87 18.38
N GLN A 809 -8.73 -23.27 18.45
CA GLN A 809 -7.67 -23.68 19.34
C GLN A 809 -7.63 -22.80 20.58
N ALA A 810 -7.90 -23.37 21.75
CA ALA A 810 -7.69 -22.66 23.01
C ALA A 810 -6.19 -22.57 23.34
N LEU A 811 -5.75 -21.38 23.71
CA LEU A 811 -4.39 -21.10 24.16
C LEU A 811 -4.37 -19.90 25.11
N ASP A 812 -3.90 -20.12 26.32
CA ASP A 812 -3.63 -19.00 27.24
C ASP A 812 -2.36 -18.26 26.79
N LEU A 813 -2.55 -17.11 26.19
CA LEU A 813 -1.47 -16.27 25.66
C LEU A 813 -0.52 -15.76 26.77
N ARG A 814 -0.94 -15.69 28.03
CA ARG A 814 -0.05 -15.35 29.17
C ARG A 814 1.01 -16.42 29.33
N SER A 815 0.58 -17.69 29.35
CA SER A 815 1.47 -18.84 29.43
C SER A 815 2.36 -18.97 28.20
N ALA A 816 1.80 -18.72 27.02
CA ALA A 816 2.55 -18.76 25.77
C ALA A 816 3.62 -17.66 25.70
N LEU A 817 3.30 -16.40 26.06
CA LEU A 817 4.26 -15.30 26.12
C LEU A 817 5.33 -15.53 27.19
N ALA A 818 4.99 -16.08 28.34
CA ALA A 818 5.96 -16.46 29.36
C ALA A 818 6.94 -17.55 28.87
N ALA A 819 6.43 -18.57 28.14
CA ALA A 819 7.27 -19.56 27.49
C ALA A 819 8.22 -18.97 26.46
N CYS A 820 7.75 -18.00 25.65
CA CYS A 820 8.57 -17.28 24.69
C CYS A 820 9.59 -16.35 25.36
N ALA A 821 9.20 -15.63 26.42
CA ALA A 821 10.07 -14.74 27.19
C ALA A 821 11.30 -15.47 27.74
N ALA A 822 11.12 -16.69 28.20
CA ALA A 822 12.20 -17.54 28.71
C ALA A 822 13.18 -18.04 27.63
N CYS A 823 12.87 -17.83 26.34
CA CYS A 823 13.74 -18.19 25.22
C CYS A 823 14.49 -16.97 24.63
N GLN A 824 14.14 -15.76 25.04
CA GLN A 824 14.78 -14.56 24.50
C GLN A 824 16.22 -14.39 25.03
N PRO A 825 17.13 -13.82 24.22
CA PRO A 825 18.54 -13.58 24.64
C PRO A 825 18.67 -12.45 25.66
N LEU A 826 17.59 -11.72 25.89
CA LEU A 826 17.50 -10.61 26.86
C LEU A 826 16.35 -10.84 27.85
N ALA A 827 16.40 -10.17 29.00
CA ALA A 827 15.36 -10.31 30.01
C ALA A 827 14.07 -9.61 29.56
N VAL A 828 12.98 -10.37 29.43
CA VAL A 828 11.66 -9.85 29.08
C VAL A 828 10.86 -9.64 30.37
N GLY A 829 10.71 -8.38 30.79
CA GLY A 829 9.95 -8.01 31.98
C GLY A 829 8.44 -8.32 31.85
N ALA A 830 7.75 -8.43 32.98
CA ALA A 830 6.30 -8.67 33.04
C ALA A 830 5.51 -7.56 32.30
N ALA A 831 5.97 -6.31 32.36
CA ALA A 831 5.34 -5.19 31.66
C ALA A 831 5.36 -5.41 30.14
N ALA A 832 6.49 -5.80 29.54
CA ALA A 832 6.59 -6.05 28.10
C ALA A 832 5.70 -7.22 27.64
N GLN A 833 5.57 -8.27 28.46
CA GLN A 833 4.66 -9.39 28.20
C GLN A 833 3.19 -8.93 28.25
N GLN A 834 2.85 -8.08 29.20
CA GLN A 834 1.51 -7.51 29.33
C GLN A 834 1.17 -6.56 28.16
N ASP A 835 2.11 -5.73 27.73
CA ASP A 835 1.96 -4.85 26.57
C ASP A 835 1.76 -5.66 25.29
N ALA A 836 2.53 -6.74 25.08
CA ALA A 836 2.35 -7.65 23.96
C ALA A 836 0.97 -8.33 23.98
N LEU A 837 0.51 -8.77 25.16
CA LEU A 837 -0.82 -9.34 25.33
C LEU A 837 -1.92 -8.32 25.02
N ALA A 838 -1.81 -7.11 25.55
CA ALA A 838 -2.75 -6.02 25.30
C ALA A 838 -2.79 -5.65 23.79
N PHE A 839 -1.64 -5.69 23.12
CA PHE A 839 -1.54 -5.43 21.69
C PHE A 839 -2.26 -6.52 20.86
N ILE A 840 -2.12 -7.81 21.23
CA ILE A 840 -2.85 -8.92 20.59
C ILE A 840 -4.35 -8.78 20.88
N ALA A 841 -4.75 -8.47 22.13
CA ALA A 841 -6.14 -8.25 22.52
C ALA A 841 -6.80 -7.10 21.73
N GLY A 842 -6.04 -6.04 21.41
CA GLY A 842 -6.50 -4.98 20.53
C GLY A 842 -6.83 -5.46 19.11
N ARG A 843 -6.11 -6.46 18.58
CA ARG A 843 -6.45 -7.07 17.27
C ARG A 843 -7.69 -7.97 17.39
N LEU A 844 -7.77 -8.75 18.48
CA LEU A 844 -8.96 -9.58 18.77
C LEU A 844 -10.22 -8.73 18.87
N ARG A 845 -10.13 -7.56 19.52
CA ARG A 845 -11.23 -6.58 19.59
C ARG A 845 -11.74 -6.18 18.21
N GLY A 846 -10.82 -5.83 17.29
CA GLY A 846 -11.19 -5.49 15.90
C GLY A 846 -11.92 -6.64 15.22
N VAL A 847 -11.39 -7.86 15.31
CA VAL A 847 -11.97 -9.06 14.68
C VAL A 847 -13.38 -9.35 15.22
N LEU A 848 -13.61 -9.22 16.54
CA LEU A 848 -14.93 -9.44 17.12
C LEU A 848 -15.95 -8.37 16.72
N LEU A 849 -15.54 -7.10 16.59
CA LEU A 849 -16.39 -6.02 16.10
C LEU A 849 -16.75 -6.21 14.61
N GLU A 850 -15.77 -6.60 13.79
CA GLU A 850 -15.98 -6.92 12.37
C GLU A 850 -16.92 -8.14 12.18
N ALA A 851 -16.91 -9.08 13.11
CA ALA A 851 -17.84 -10.19 13.14
C ALA A 851 -19.29 -9.81 13.55
N GLY A 852 -19.53 -8.51 13.84
CA GLY A 852 -20.86 -7.95 14.12
C GLY A 852 -21.27 -7.99 15.59
N HIS A 853 -20.38 -8.32 16.53
CA HIS A 853 -20.66 -8.22 17.95
C HIS A 853 -20.74 -6.76 18.41
N ARG A 854 -21.67 -6.47 19.32
CA ARG A 854 -21.80 -5.11 19.89
C ARG A 854 -20.55 -4.73 20.68
N HIS A 855 -20.22 -3.44 20.67
CA HIS A 855 -19.06 -2.89 21.37
C HIS A 855 -19.03 -3.25 22.86
N ASP A 856 -20.15 -3.11 23.57
CA ASP A 856 -20.26 -3.40 24.99
C ASP A 856 -20.07 -4.89 25.30
N VAL A 857 -20.56 -5.78 24.44
CA VAL A 857 -20.34 -7.22 24.53
C VAL A 857 -18.84 -7.55 24.41
N VAL A 858 -18.19 -6.95 23.41
CA VAL A 858 -16.75 -7.15 23.18
C VAL A 858 -15.94 -6.68 24.39
N GLU A 859 -16.24 -5.49 24.94
CA GLU A 859 -15.57 -4.99 26.13
C GLU A 859 -15.80 -5.87 27.38
N ALA A 860 -17.05 -6.35 27.57
CA ALA A 860 -17.40 -7.24 28.67
C ALA A 860 -16.61 -8.57 28.64
N VAL A 861 -16.45 -9.13 27.45
CA VAL A 861 -15.74 -10.39 27.24
C VAL A 861 -14.23 -10.20 27.35
N LEU A 862 -13.68 -9.17 26.70
CA LEU A 862 -12.23 -8.93 26.72
C LEU A 862 -11.70 -8.53 28.09
N ALA A 863 -12.49 -7.91 28.96
CA ALA A 863 -12.13 -7.66 30.33
C ALA A 863 -11.78 -8.94 31.11
N ALA A 864 -12.38 -10.08 30.76
CA ALA A 864 -12.17 -11.37 31.41
C ALA A 864 -11.33 -12.37 30.61
N LYS A 865 -11.46 -12.38 29.27
CA LYS A 865 -10.97 -13.44 28.37
C LYS A 865 -9.96 -12.96 27.32
N ALA A 866 -9.44 -11.74 27.39
CA ALA A 866 -8.49 -11.21 26.39
C ALA A 866 -7.25 -12.09 26.17
N HIS A 867 -6.92 -12.94 27.12
CA HIS A 867 -5.78 -13.86 27.10
C HIS A 867 -6.03 -15.17 26.33
N ASP A 868 -7.28 -15.49 25.99
CA ASP A 868 -7.64 -16.67 25.20
C ASP A 868 -8.61 -16.25 24.07
N PRO A 869 -8.10 -16.00 22.85
CA PRO A 869 -8.91 -15.52 21.75
C PRO A 869 -10.10 -16.42 21.38
N TYR A 870 -9.92 -17.74 21.42
CA TYR A 870 -11.00 -18.68 21.10
C TYR A 870 -12.09 -18.68 22.17
N ALA A 871 -11.71 -18.73 23.45
CA ALA A 871 -12.67 -18.62 24.54
C ALA A 871 -13.41 -17.26 24.55
N ALA A 872 -12.73 -16.19 24.16
CA ALA A 872 -13.35 -14.86 24.02
C ALA A 872 -14.39 -14.83 22.89
N GLN A 873 -14.08 -15.42 21.73
CA GLN A 873 -15.04 -15.54 20.62
C GLN A 873 -16.30 -16.30 21.04
N GLN A 874 -16.14 -17.44 21.70
CA GLN A 874 -17.27 -18.22 22.20
C GLN A 874 -18.11 -17.43 23.21
N ALA A 875 -17.45 -16.74 24.14
CA ALA A 875 -18.12 -15.92 25.14
C ALA A 875 -18.91 -14.75 24.49
N ALA A 876 -18.33 -14.11 23.47
CA ALA A 876 -19.01 -13.03 22.74
C ALA A 876 -20.25 -13.53 21.99
N ALA A 877 -20.16 -14.69 21.35
CA ALA A 877 -21.29 -15.31 20.67
C ALA A 877 -22.41 -15.69 21.65
N GLN A 878 -22.08 -16.32 22.78
CA GLN A 878 -23.03 -16.69 23.83
C GLN A 878 -23.69 -15.45 24.43
N LEU A 879 -22.92 -14.43 24.79
CA LEU A 879 -23.44 -13.19 25.37
C LEU A 879 -24.37 -12.44 24.40
N SER A 880 -23.97 -12.35 23.11
CA SER A 880 -24.83 -11.76 22.06
C SER A 880 -26.16 -12.50 21.92
N ALA A 881 -26.17 -13.82 22.03
CA ALA A 881 -27.39 -14.63 21.99
C ALA A 881 -28.30 -14.40 23.21
N TRP A 882 -27.75 -14.09 24.37
CA TRP A 882 -28.50 -13.80 25.58
C TRP A 882 -29.14 -12.40 25.55
N LEU A 883 -28.50 -11.40 24.99
CA LEU A 883 -28.99 -10.02 24.93
C LEU A 883 -30.36 -9.88 24.26
N VAL A 884 -30.72 -10.79 23.36
CA VAL A 884 -31.99 -10.76 22.64
C VAL A 884 -33.12 -11.54 23.35
N ARG A 885 -32.82 -12.17 24.50
CA ARG A 885 -33.82 -12.92 25.27
C ARG A 885 -34.65 -12.02 26.16
N ALA A 886 -35.93 -12.35 26.38
CA ALA A 886 -36.82 -11.58 27.24
C ALA A 886 -36.37 -11.50 28.71
N GLU A 887 -35.68 -12.53 29.18
CA GLU A 887 -35.16 -12.66 30.55
C GLU A 887 -33.93 -11.81 30.81
N TRP A 888 -33.30 -11.25 29.77
CA TRP A 888 -32.04 -10.55 29.87
C TRP A 888 -32.09 -9.32 30.78
N ALA A 889 -33.03 -8.41 30.55
CA ALA A 889 -33.05 -7.15 31.27
C ALA A 889 -33.27 -7.32 32.80
N PRO A 890 -34.24 -8.18 33.26
CA PRO A 890 -34.38 -8.44 34.70
C PRO A 890 -33.14 -9.11 35.32
N LEU A 891 -32.48 -10.01 34.57
CA LEU A 891 -31.29 -10.70 35.04
C LEU A 891 -30.11 -9.74 35.22
N LEU A 892 -29.86 -8.86 34.22
CA LEU A 892 -28.81 -7.86 34.28
C LEU A 892 -29.07 -6.86 35.41
N GLU A 893 -30.29 -6.41 35.59
CA GLU A 893 -30.67 -5.47 36.68
C GLU A 893 -30.42 -6.06 38.06
N ALA A 894 -30.84 -7.32 38.29
CA ALA A 894 -30.60 -8.01 39.57
C ALA A 894 -29.12 -8.15 39.88
N PHE A 895 -28.30 -8.55 38.90
CA PHE A 895 -26.84 -8.63 39.01
C PHE A 895 -26.20 -7.28 39.26
N ALA A 896 -26.62 -6.25 38.50
CA ALA A 896 -26.11 -4.88 38.58
C ALA A 896 -26.33 -4.25 39.95
N ARG A 897 -27.50 -4.53 40.58
CA ARG A 897 -27.79 -4.04 41.93
C ARG A 897 -26.78 -4.60 42.95
N CYS A 898 -26.44 -5.93 42.87
CA CYS A 898 -25.44 -6.54 43.72
C CYS A 898 -24.05 -5.92 43.49
N ALA A 899 -23.64 -5.78 42.24
CA ALA A 899 -22.31 -5.26 41.87
C ALA A 899 -22.15 -3.79 42.25
N ARG A 900 -23.17 -2.94 42.05
CA ARG A 900 -23.13 -1.51 42.44
C ARG A 900 -23.01 -1.32 43.97
N MET A 901 -23.73 -2.16 44.74
CA MET A 901 -23.68 -2.06 46.20
C MET A 901 -22.32 -2.47 46.80
N THR A 902 -21.57 -3.28 46.08
CA THR A 902 -20.32 -3.88 46.57
C THR A 902 -19.05 -3.33 45.91
N ARG A 903 -19.22 -2.40 44.93
CA ARG A 903 -18.12 -1.89 44.09
C ARG A 903 -16.99 -1.21 44.87
N GLU A 904 -17.33 -0.54 45.96
CA GLU A 904 -16.38 0.25 46.78
C GLU A 904 -15.84 -0.53 48.00
N LEU A 905 -16.14 -1.80 48.11
CA LEU A 905 -15.67 -2.61 49.23
C LEU A 905 -14.25 -3.12 48.98
N ASP A 906 -13.34 -2.79 49.86
CA ASP A 906 -11.98 -3.34 49.85
C ASP A 906 -11.98 -4.75 50.44
N GLY A 907 -11.46 -5.71 49.69
CA GLY A 907 -11.32 -7.12 50.09
C GLY A 907 -12.61 -7.94 50.08
N THR A 908 -12.51 -9.18 50.44
CA THR A 908 -13.64 -10.14 50.46
C THR A 908 -14.23 -10.22 51.91
N THR A 909 -15.53 -9.99 52.02
CA THR A 909 -16.23 -10.07 53.30
C THR A 909 -16.79 -11.50 53.48
N PRO A 910 -16.42 -12.22 54.55
CA PRO A 910 -16.95 -13.54 54.82
C PRO A 910 -18.44 -13.50 55.16
N VAL A 911 -19.20 -14.46 54.68
CA VAL A 911 -20.62 -14.64 55.05
C VAL A 911 -20.72 -15.61 56.20
N LEU A 912 -21.26 -15.13 57.32
CA LEU A 912 -21.52 -15.93 58.53
C LEU A 912 -22.96 -16.47 58.50
N LEU A 913 -23.12 -17.78 58.37
CA LEU A 913 -24.44 -18.42 58.23
C LEU A 913 -25.35 -18.17 59.45
N ALA A 914 -24.77 -18.15 60.67
CA ALA A 914 -25.49 -17.87 61.91
C ALA A 914 -26.05 -16.43 62.00
N ALA A 915 -25.57 -15.52 61.14
CA ALA A 915 -26.00 -14.12 61.08
C ALA A 915 -27.04 -13.85 60.00
N LEU A 916 -27.51 -14.87 59.24
CA LEU A 916 -28.58 -14.73 58.28
C LEU A 916 -29.94 -14.83 59.04
N GLN A 917 -30.51 -13.63 59.37
CA GLN A 917 -31.68 -13.52 60.22
C GLN A 917 -33.00 -13.55 59.47
N HIS A 918 -33.01 -13.08 58.17
CA HIS A 918 -34.22 -13.00 57.34
C HIS A 918 -34.33 -14.19 56.41
N ALA A 919 -35.59 -14.63 56.12
CA ALA A 919 -35.81 -15.75 55.21
C ALA A 919 -35.26 -15.47 53.80
N ALA A 920 -35.37 -14.21 53.32
CA ALA A 920 -34.78 -13.80 52.02
C ALA A 920 -33.25 -13.91 51.96
N GLU A 921 -32.53 -13.68 53.08
CA GLU A 921 -31.07 -13.88 53.19
C GLU A 921 -30.72 -15.36 53.07
N GLN A 922 -31.48 -16.21 53.72
CA GLN A 922 -31.28 -17.67 53.69
C GLN A 922 -31.60 -18.27 52.31
N ASP A 923 -32.68 -17.77 51.68
CA ASP A 923 -33.08 -18.18 50.32
C ASP A 923 -32.00 -17.77 49.31
N LEU A 924 -31.53 -16.48 49.36
CA LEU A 924 -30.45 -15.99 48.50
C LEU A 924 -29.15 -16.75 48.73
N TRP A 925 -28.80 -17.09 49.98
CA TRP A 925 -27.61 -17.91 50.29
C TRP A 925 -27.72 -19.31 49.64
N ARG A 926 -28.85 -20.00 49.77
CA ARG A 926 -29.02 -21.32 49.12
C ARG A 926 -28.96 -21.26 47.61
N GLY A 927 -29.60 -20.22 47.01
CA GLY A 927 -29.53 -19.96 45.58
C GLY A 927 -28.11 -19.66 45.09
N LEU A 928 -27.36 -18.87 45.86
CA LEU A 928 -25.96 -18.54 45.56
C LEU A 928 -25.05 -19.78 45.58
N GLN A 929 -25.18 -20.67 46.62
CA GLN A 929 -24.41 -21.92 46.66
C GLN A 929 -24.68 -22.80 45.43
N ALA A 930 -25.93 -22.93 44.99
CA ALA A 930 -26.29 -23.63 43.77
C ALA A 930 -25.68 -23.00 42.53
N ALA A 931 -25.72 -21.63 42.44
CA ALA A 931 -25.13 -20.90 41.32
C ALA A 931 -23.61 -21.05 41.25
N GLU A 932 -22.90 -20.95 42.39
CA GLU A 932 -21.45 -21.17 42.47
C GLU A 932 -21.08 -22.59 42.03
N ALA A 933 -21.82 -23.63 42.47
CA ALA A 933 -21.61 -25.02 42.06
C ALA A 933 -21.83 -25.20 40.54
N ALA A 934 -22.84 -24.54 39.96
CA ALA A 934 -23.12 -24.56 38.52
C ALA A 934 -22.02 -23.84 37.72
N CYS A 935 -21.58 -22.69 38.15
CA CYS A 935 -20.48 -21.94 37.52
C CYS A 935 -19.14 -22.68 37.58
N ALA A 936 -18.87 -23.41 38.68
CA ALA A 936 -17.68 -24.24 38.81
C ALA A 936 -17.68 -25.45 37.85
N GLN A 937 -18.84 -25.96 37.49
CA GLN A 937 -18.99 -27.06 36.53
C GLN A 937 -18.93 -26.55 35.08
N HIS A 938 -19.42 -25.35 34.82
CA HIS A 938 -19.54 -24.75 33.48
C HIS A 938 -19.04 -23.31 33.50
N SER A 939 -17.74 -23.08 33.34
CA SER A 939 -17.09 -21.77 33.32
C SER A 939 -17.25 -21.06 31.97
N SER A 940 -18.47 -21.01 31.45
CA SER A 940 -18.87 -20.33 30.21
C SER A 940 -19.87 -19.21 30.48
N VAL A 941 -20.08 -18.31 29.52
CA VAL A 941 -21.12 -17.28 29.63
C VAL A 941 -22.50 -17.89 29.75
N ASP A 942 -22.82 -18.94 28.97
CA ASP A 942 -24.07 -19.66 29.09
C ASP A 942 -24.22 -20.30 30.49
N GLY A 943 -23.18 -20.91 30.99
CA GLY A 943 -23.19 -21.49 32.34
C GLY A 943 -23.45 -20.45 33.44
N LEU A 944 -22.77 -19.29 33.35
CA LEU A 944 -22.98 -18.15 34.26
C LEU A 944 -24.42 -17.64 34.20
N LEU A 945 -24.94 -17.36 33.00
CA LEU A 945 -26.26 -16.77 32.86
C LEU A 945 -27.39 -17.72 33.20
N HIS A 946 -27.23 -19.02 32.92
CA HIS A 946 -28.15 -20.06 33.40
C HIS A 946 -28.13 -20.21 34.95
N ALA A 947 -26.96 -20.02 35.58
CA ALA A 947 -26.86 -20.01 37.03
C ALA A 947 -27.47 -18.77 37.68
N LEU A 948 -27.34 -17.60 37.01
CA LEU A 948 -27.94 -16.35 37.45
C LEU A 948 -29.47 -16.29 37.25
N GLN A 949 -30.02 -17.01 36.30
CA GLN A 949 -31.45 -16.98 35.98
C GLN A 949 -32.31 -17.36 37.19
N PRO A 950 -32.10 -18.49 37.93
CA PRO A 950 -32.87 -18.79 39.12
C PRO A 950 -32.49 -17.93 40.34
N LEU A 951 -31.30 -17.29 40.30
CA LEU A 951 -30.82 -16.43 41.38
C LEU A 951 -31.43 -15.05 41.34
N ALA A 952 -31.71 -14.50 40.16
CA ALA A 952 -32.23 -13.14 39.95
C ALA A 952 -33.51 -12.82 40.73
N PRO A 953 -34.57 -13.64 40.75
CA PRO A 953 -35.74 -13.38 41.58
C PRO A 953 -35.45 -13.40 43.08
N LEU A 954 -34.48 -14.21 43.52
CA LEU A 954 -34.08 -14.25 44.94
C LEU A 954 -33.33 -12.97 45.33
N VAL A 955 -32.53 -12.42 44.42
CA VAL A 955 -31.86 -11.13 44.59
C VAL A 955 -32.91 -10.01 44.66
N VAL A 956 -33.91 -9.97 43.79
CA VAL A 956 -34.98 -8.96 43.80
C VAL A 956 -35.73 -9.02 45.16
N LYS A 957 -36.15 -10.21 45.56
CA LYS A 957 -36.83 -10.44 46.85
C LYS A 957 -35.98 -10.00 48.05
N PHE A 958 -34.69 -10.29 48.01
CA PHE A 958 -33.76 -9.84 49.04
C PHE A 958 -33.74 -8.31 49.19
N PHE A 959 -33.67 -7.57 48.10
CA PHE A 959 -33.71 -6.11 48.12
C PHE A 959 -35.08 -5.50 48.45
N GLU A 960 -36.17 -6.26 48.30
CA GLU A 960 -37.53 -5.84 48.73
C GLU A 960 -37.72 -6.07 50.22
N ASP A 961 -37.26 -7.18 50.74
CA ASP A 961 -37.57 -7.62 52.12
C ASP A 961 -36.47 -7.20 53.14
N VAL A 962 -35.26 -6.83 52.66
CA VAL A 962 -34.09 -6.60 53.53
C VAL A 962 -33.43 -5.24 53.29
N LEU A 963 -33.26 -4.43 54.35
CA LEU A 963 -32.46 -3.21 54.30
C LEU A 963 -30.97 -3.59 54.33
N VAL A 964 -30.30 -3.51 53.20
CA VAL A 964 -28.88 -3.91 53.11
C VAL A 964 -27.97 -3.10 54.02
N MET A 965 -28.17 -1.76 54.09
CA MET A 965 -27.40 -0.85 54.91
C MET A 965 -27.94 -0.76 56.33
N ASP A 966 -28.02 -1.88 57.04
CA ASP A 966 -28.46 -2.02 58.42
C ASP A 966 -27.58 -1.20 59.40
N GLU A 967 -28.23 -0.67 60.44
CA GLU A 967 -27.48 0.08 61.52
C GLU A 967 -26.46 -0.84 62.22
N ASN A 968 -26.79 -2.11 62.39
CA ASN A 968 -25.85 -3.11 62.93
C ASN A 968 -24.76 -3.44 61.94
N ALA A 969 -23.52 -3.02 62.25
CA ALA A 969 -22.36 -3.20 61.37
C ALA A 969 -22.07 -4.67 61.00
N ALA A 970 -22.35 -5.64 61.91
CA ALA A 970 -22.12 -7.05 61.66
C ALA A 970 -23.15 -7.58 60.68
N VAL A 971 -24.42 -7.22 60.80
CA VAL A 971 -25.50 -7.57 59.89
C VAL A 971 -25.27 -6.95 58.51
N ARG A 972 -24.95 -5.67 58.47
CA ARG A 972 -24.62 -4.96 57.23
C ARG A 972 -23.43 -5.61 56.51
N SER A 973 -22.35 -5.92 57.20
CA SER A 973 -21.18 -6.57 56.64
C SER A 973 -21.54 -7.95 56.04
N ASN A 974 -22.35 -8.73 56.75
CA ASN A 974 -22.79 -10.04 56.28
C ASN A 974 -23.66 -9.97 55.01
N ARG A 975 -24.57 -8.99 54.92
CA ARG A 975 -25.41 -8.71 53.72
C ARG A 975 -24.59 -8.26 52.51
N LEU A 976 -23.63 -7.36 52.76
CA LEU A 976 -22.71 -6.92 51.69
C LEU A 976 -21.82 -8.07 51.23
N GLY A 977 -21.34 -8.93 52.12
CA GLY A 977 -20.57 -10.14 51.76
C GLY A 977 -21.36 -11.11 50.90
N LEU A 978 -22.68 -11.27 51.12
CA LEU A 978 -23.56 -12.08 50.32
C LEU A 978 -23.70 -11.51 48.91
N LEU A 979 -23.93 -10.21 48.78
CA LEU A 979 -24.03 -9.51 47.46
C LEU A 979 -22.68 -9.51 46.73
N GLN A 980 -21.56 -9.37 47.43
CA GLN A 980 -20.23 -9.42 46.86
C GLN A 980 -19.94 -10.76 46.19
N ARG A 981 -20.38 -11.88 46.82
CA ARG A 981 -20.25 -13.21 46.21
C ARG A 981 -21.13 -13.39 44.98
N VAL A 982 -22.35 -12.79 44.96
CA VAL A 982 -23.17 -12.77 43.74
C VAL A 982 -22.46 -12.03 42.64
N ALA A 983 -21.92 -10.85 42.91
CA ALA A 983 -21.15 -10.07 41.93
C ALA A 983 -19.89 -10.81 41.43
N ALA A 984 -19.27 -11.61 42.27
CA ALA A 984 -18.06 -12.36 41.93
C ALA A 984 -18.30 -13.58 41.00
N LEU A 985 -19.55 -14.04 40.79
CA LEU A 985 -19.87 -15.15 39.86
C LEU A 985 -19.40 -14.93 38.44
N GLY A 986 -19.37 -13.67 37.96
CA GLY A 986 -18.87 -13.28 36.64
C GLY A 986 -17.36 -13.22 36.48
N THR A 987 -16.60 -13.36 37.59
CA THR A 987 -15.14 -13.21 37.59
C THR A 987 -14.47 -14.28 36.72
N GLY A 988 -13.65 -13.82 35.74
CA GLY A 988 -12.97 -14.69 34.76
C GLY A 988 -13.86 -15.25 33.66
N ILE A 989 -15.16 -14.90 33.61
CA ILE A 989 -16.11 -15.35 32.58
C ILE A 989 -16.48 -14.16 31.66
N ALA A 990 -17.06 -13.11 32.21
CA ALA A 990 -17.36 -11.86 31.54
C ALA A 990 -17.61 -10.73 32.56
N ASP A 991 -17.18 -9.53 32.25
CA ASP A 991 -17.45 -8.34 33.09
C ASP A 991 -18.76 -7.68 32.64
N LEU A 992 -19.85 -8.14 33.23
CA LEU A 992 -21.19 -7.64 32.90
C LEU A 992 -21.38 -6.14 33.17
N SER A 993 -20.48 -5.51 33.94
CA SER A 993 -20.54 -4.06 34.21
C SER A 993 -20.25 -3.17 32.99
N LYS A 994 -19.71 -3.74 31.92
CA LYS A 994 -19.43 -3.06 30.65
C LYS A 994 -20.63 -2.98 29.70
N LEU A 995 -21.70 -3.72 30.02
CA LEU A 995 -22.87 -3.83 29.16
C LEU A 995 -23.79 -2.62 29.27
N GLU A 996 -24.40 -2.24 28.18
CA GLU A 996 -25.43 -1.19 28.14
C GLU A 996 -26.64 -1.60 28.98
N GLY A 997 -27.07 -0.72 29.88
CA GLY A 997 -28.15 -0.98 30.83
C GLY A 997 -27.71 -1.51 32.21
N PHE A 998 -26.39 -1.68 32.43
CA PHE A 998 -25.85 -2.09 33.75
C PHE A 998 -25.97 -1.01 34.81
#